data_1251d44b2986abc8a5daede80c2beb63
#
_entry.id   1251d44b2986abc8a5daede80c2beb63
#
_cell.length_a   1.000
_cell.length_b   1.000
_cell.length_c   1.000
_cell.angle_alpha   90.00
_cell.angle_beta   90.00
_cell.angle_gamma   90.00
#
_symmetry.space_group_name_H-M   'P 1'
#
loop_
_entity.id
_entity.type
_entity.pdbx_description
1 polymer ?
#
loop_
_entity_poly.entity_id
_entity_poly.type
_entity_poly.pdbx_seq_one_letter_code
_entity_poly.pdbx_strand_id
1 'polypeptide(L)'
;MRIDDENIFDDLDEQDKEILRDIKRKSEDIEIPESIKPDNIMKMIEKKESGIKKHKIIKQIVGWGAVAAVIIISFMIGKSGMNDTIKTKDNKQSGQYTYAYISEKLNSLIGKGGETVWEDNEYNMYEMADGAVNDAEARYGMTEEADIGKGSAEDDSYSTNIQVQDVDEADVVKNDERYIYIFNRKGGRIDIIDTDNDIRISSTCSIESYLEYMNAEMYICDNRLVIVGSYVTNETNISIYDISDKSNIKEINTIRQQGNYYTSRMKDGYVYILTDIMLEGKVTEDDCVPMLNGKQISPERVSITDDISSPGYIFAVAVDLNNPEKAADEYAVTLDIGYGFCEYVSENAIYLCSNVSMGGENILYKINYKNGKFSDAISGNVQGYVYGQFAMDEYNGYLRMVTTYEKTSEGNGKNILTIFDENLNQVGMIDDIAKNETIKSARFEGNTGYFVTYRETDPLFKVNLTDPENPQIERELKIPGYSEYLHLWGDNNVIGIGYDHNKLKLSMFETGTTDEMRELATRKFEDYSYSPATYNHKALMIDYDKNIIGFVCVYDNSITYEIFSYMDDEFVSRMSVDISGENNYFTDGLNYGGGSYSDIRGMYVGDTVYIVIPGDKVVMADIDSMQTKGEISLS
;
A
#
# COMPACT_ATOMS: atom_id res chain seq x y z
N MET A 1 55.48 -10.33 0.98
CA MET A 1 55.91 -9.00 1.41
C MET A 1 55.31 -8.80 2.78
N ARG A 2 56.08 -8.88 3.85
CA ARG A 2 55.62 -8.63 5.21
C ARG A 2 55.35 -7.14 5.32
N ILE A 3 54.13 -6.77 5.59
CA ILE A 3 53.75 -5.44 6.06
C ILE A 3 54.01 -5.49 7.56
N ASP A 4 54.88 -4.61 8.06
CA ASP A 4 55.13 -4.49 9.49
C ASP A 4 53.86 -3.98 10.17
N ASP A 5 53.23 -4.87 10.91
CA ASP A 5 51.89 -4.74 11.53
C ASP A 5 51.84 -3.78 12.76
N GLU A 6 52.95 -3.13 13.12
CA GLU A 6 53.04 -2.41 14.40
C GLU A 6 52.50 -0.97 14.38
N ASN A 7 52.22 -0.35 13.23
CA ASN A 7 51.84 1.07 13.17
C ASN A 7 50.36 1.33 12.91
N ILE A 8 49.52 0.30 12.71
CA ILE A 8 48.07 0.50 12.45
C ILE A 8 47.24 0.38 13.74
N PHE A 9 47.80 -0.19 14.79
CA PHE A 9 47.08 -0.51 16.03
C PHE A 9 47.15 0.59 17.10
N ASP A 10 48.02 1.60 16.96
CA ASP A 10 48.25 2.57 18.04
C ASP A 10 47.11 3.61 18.23
N ASP A 11 46.33 3.88 17.20
CA ASP A 11 45.25 4.87 17.23
C ASP A 11 43.82 4.27 17.43
N LEU A 12 43.69 2.95 17.62
CA LEU A 12 42.42 2.28 17.80
C LEU A 12 42.10 2.05 19.28
N ASP A 13 40.80 2.11 19.62
CA ASP A 13 40.37 1.77 20.97
C ASP A 13 40.47 0.25 21.26
N GLU A 14 40.32 -0.15 22.52
CA GLU A 14 40.47 -1.56 22.91
C GLU A 14 39.39 -2.48 22.33
N GLN A 15 38.23 -1.93 22.02
CA GLN A 15 37.09 -2.67 21.43
C GLN A 15 37.36 -2.96 19.94
N ASP A 16 37.90 -1.99 19.22
CA ASP A 16 38.30 -2.15 17.81
C ASP A 16 39.50 -3.09 17.67
N LYS A 17 40.46 -3.05 18.62
CA LYS A 17 41.56 -4.00 18.68
C LYS A 17 41.12 -5.44 18.90
N GLU A 18 40.05 -5.65 19.71
CA GLU A 18 39.52 -6.98 19.95
C GLU A 18 38.79 -7.52 18.72
N ILE A 19 38.02 -6.68 18.03
CA ILE A 19 37.34 -7.00 16.76
C ILE A 19 38.39 -7.40 15.70
N LEU A 20 39.46 -6.65 15.54
CA LEU A 20 40.50 -6.98 14.58
C LEU A 20 41.25 -8.28 14.91
N ARG A 21 41.44 -8.59 16.19
CA ARG A 21 42.03 -9.88 16.61
C ARG A 21 41.11 -11.06 16.31
N ASP A 22 39.77 -10.87 16.44
CA ASP A 22 38.79 -11.90 16.12
C ASP A 22 38.64 -12.12 14.61
N ILE A 23 38.70 -11.04 13.81
CA ILE A 23 38.73 -11.10 12.34
C ILE A 23 40.01 -11.84 11.87
N LYS A 24 41.17 -11.54 12.44
CA LYS A 24 42.41 -12.21 12.09
C LYS A 24 42.36 -13.71 12.40
N ARG A 25 41.80 -14.09 13.55
CA ARG A 25 41.61 -15.49 13.95
C ARG A 25 40.64 -16.25 13.04
N LYS A 26 39.54 -15.61 12.61
CA LYS A 26 38.56 -16.21 11.71
C LYS A 26 39.06 -16.31 10.26
N SER A 27 39.98 -15.44 9.84
CA SER A 27 40.56 -15.46 8.50
C SER A 27 41.67 -16.50 8.31
N GLU A 28 42.28 -17.01 9.39
CA GLU A 28 43.30 -18.07 9.33
C GLU A 28 42.75 -19.45 8.96
N ASP A 29 41.44 -19.68 9.14
CA ASP A 29 40.75 -20.95 8.85
C ASP A 29 40.02 -20.96 7.49
N ILE A 30 40.12 -19.91 6.67
CA ILE A 30 39.44 -19.83 5.36
C ILE A 30 40.34 -20.37 4.24
N GLU A 31 40.02 -21.53 3.72
CA GLU A 31 40.67 -22.04 2.49
C GLU A 31 40.19 -21.23 1.27
N ILE A 32 41.15 -20.48 0.67
CA ILE A 32 40.90 -19.73 -0.56
C ILE A 32 40.73 -20.74 -1.73
N PRO A 33 39.59 -20.75 -2.45
CA PRO A 33 39.42 -21.62 -3.59
C PRO A 33 40.51 -21.47 -4.63
N GLU A 34 40.98 -22.57 -5.20
CA GLU A 34 42.06 -22.61 -6.20
C GLU A 34 41.82 -21.66 -7.40
N SER A 35 40.56 -21.45 -7.78
CA SER A 35 40.18 -20.61 -8.93
C SER A 35 40.48 -19.11 -8.74
N ILE A 36 40.58 -18.64 -7.50
CA ILE A 36 40.86 -17.23 -7.17
C ILE A 36 42.24 -16.99 -6.53
N LYS A 37 43.09 -18.00 -6.51
CA LYS A 37 44.48 -17.80 -6.16
C LYS A 37 45.19 -16.89 -7.19
N PRO A 38 46.09 -15.97 -6.76
CA PRO A 38 46.76 -14.99 -7.64
C PRO A 38 47.35 -15.58 -8.91
N ASP A 39 47.93 -16.77 -8.83
CA ASP A 39 48.56 -17.47 -9.96
C ASP A 39 47.55 -17.96 -11.01
N ASN A 40 46.31 -18.27 -10.62
CA ASN A 40 45.25 -18.71 -11.52
C ASN A 40 44.52 -17.52 -12.17
N ILE A 41 44.38 -16.42 -11.45
CA ILE A 41 43.89 -15.15 -11.99
C ILE A 41 44.90 -14.61 -13.04
N MET A 42 46.18 -14.67 -12.77
CA MET A 42 47.24 -14.27 -13.74
C MET A 42 47.16 -15.11 -15.02
N LYS A 43 46.97 -16.42 -14.92
CA LYS A 43 46.79 -17.31 -16.09
C LYS A 43 45.50 -17.02 -16.89
N MET A 44 44.43 -16.58 -16.24
CA MET A 44 43.19 -16.19 -16.92
C MET A 44 43.36 -14.86 -17.66
N ILE A 45 44.10 -13.90 -17.10
CA ILE A 45 44.42 -12.61 -17.72
C ILE A 45 45.36 -12.81 -18.92
N GLU A 46 46.39 -13.66 -18.78
CA GLU A 46 47.34 -13.98 -19.88
C GLU A 46 46.66 -14.69 -21.06
N LYS A 47 45.57 -15.41 -20.83
CA LYS A 47 44.82 -16.13 -21.88
C LYS A 47 43.86 -15.22 -22.67
N LYS A 48 43.58 -14.02 -22.19
CA LYS A 48 42.65 -13.06 -22.79
C LYS A 48 43.30 -11.90 -23.57
N GLU A 49 44.60 -11.67 -23.45
CA GLU A 49 45.28 -10.52 -24.06
C GLU A 49 46.45 -10.93 -24.96
N SER A 50 46.20 -11.05 -26.25
CA SER A 50 47.23 -10.83 -27.27
C SER A 50 47.07 -9.38 -27.80
N GLY A 51 47.82 -8.42 -27.23
CA GLY A 51 47.99 -7.17 -27.95
C GLY A 51 48.10 -5.81 -27.26
N ILE A 52 48.42 -5.65 -25.98
CA ILE A 52 48.63 -4.32 -25.37
C ILE A 52 49.86 -4.26 -24.44
N LYS A 53 50.60 -3.14 -24.51
CA LYS A 53 51.93 -2.91 -23.91
C LYS A 53 52.01 -3.18 -22.40
N LYS A 54 52.83 -4.17 -22.05
CA LYS A 54 52.92 -4.88 -20.77
C LYS A 54 53.48 -4.15 -19.53
N HIS A 55 54.06 -3.01 -19.57
CA HIS A 55 54.95 -2.56 -18.48
C HIS A 55 54.43 -1.50 -17.51
N LYS A 56 53.29 -0.88 -17.78
CA LYS A 56 52.73 0.17 -16.89
C LYS A 56 51.50 -0.28 -16.09
N ILE A 57 50.85 -1.32 -16.55
CA ILE A 57 49.60 -1.86 -15.96
C ILE A 57 49.90 -2.80 -14.78
N ILE A 58 50.98 -3.56 -14.83
CA ILE A 58 51.36 -4.56 -13.80
C ILE A 58 51.60 -3.91 -12.42
N LYS A 59 52.17 -2.71 -12.37
CA LYS A 59 52.39 -2.00 -11.10
C LYS A 59 51.12 -1.40 -10.49
N GLN A 60 50.11 -1.12 -11.31
CA GLN A 60 48.79 -0.67 -10.83
C GLN A 60 47.92 -1.85 -10.37
N ILE A 61 47.98 -2.99 -11.06
CA ILE A 61 47.14 -4.18 -10.74
C ILE A 61 47.61 -4.84 -9.42
N VAL A 62 48.89 -4.80 -9.08
CA VAL A 62 49.38 -5.34 -7.79
C VAL A 62 48.89 -4.46 -6.61
N GLY A 63 48.71 -3.14 -6.82
CA GLY A 63 48.10 -2.25 -5.84
C GLY A 63 46.58 -2.45 -5.75
N TRP A 64 45.93 -2.77 -6.87
CA TRP A 64 44.47 -2.99 -6.95
C TRP A 64 44.06 -4.41 -6.52
N GLY A 65 44.94 -5.40 -6.60
CA GLY A 65 44.69 -6.75 -6.10
C GLY A 65 44.45 -6.79 -4.58
N ALA A 66 45.19 -5.97 -3.83
CA ALA A 66 44.98 -5.80 -2.38
C ALA A 66 43.66 -5.03 -2.09
N VAL A 67 43.36 -4.02 -2.90
CA VAL A 67 42.08 -3.25 -2.78
C VAL A 67 40.89 -4.10 -3.21
N ALA A 68 41.02 -4.89 -4.27
CA ALA A 68 39.96 -5.83 -4.70
C ALA A 68 39.74 -6.95 -3.68
N ALA A 69 40.80 -7.47 -3.04
CA ALA A 69 40.67 -8.42 -1.94
C ALA A 69 39.98 -7.79 -0.70
N VAL A 70 40.30 -6.53 -0.39
CA VAL A 70 39.63 -5.79 0.69
C VAL A 70 38.18 -5.48 0.33
N ILE A 71 37.89 -5.13 -0.93
CA ILE A 71 36.50 -4.90 -1.41
C ILE A 71 35.71 -6.22 -1.43
N ILE A 72 36.29 -7.33 -1.87
CA ILE A 72 35.64 -8.65 -1.85
C ILE A 72 35.46 -9.13 -0.40
N ILE A 73 36.41 -8.91 0.47
CA ILE A 73 36.28 -9.23 1.90
C ILE A 73 35.29 -8.27 2.56
N SER A 74 35.30 -6.98 2.24
CA SER A 74 34.29 -6.02 2.69
C SER A 74 32.90 -6.35 2.13
N PHE A 75 32.81 -6.84 0.90
CA PHE A 75 31.55 -7.29 0.27
C PHE A 75 31.07 -8.63 0.85
N MET A 76 31.96 -9.54 1.22
CA MET A 76 31.59 -10.78 1.92
C MET A 76 31.27 -10.54 3.41
N ILE A 77 31.95 -9.61 4.06
CA ILE A 77 31.63 -9.17 5.42
C ILE A 77 30.39 -8.30 5.40
N GLY A 78 30.21 -7.44 4.39
CA GLY A 78 28.99 -6.68 4.15
C GLY A 78 27.79 -7.61 3.85
N LYS A 79 27.95 -8.63 3.00
CA LYS A 79 26.91 -9.68 2.83
C LYS A 79 26.67 -10.51 4.09
N SER A 80 27.66 -10.71 4.92
CA SER A 80 27.51 -11.43 6.21
C SER A 80 26.92 -10.54 7.31
N GLY A 81 27.03 -9.21 7.19
CA GLY A 81 26.45 -8.25 8.13
C GLY A 81 25.14 -7.61 7.63
N MET A 82 24.86 -7.68 6.31
CA MET A 82 23.60 -7.20 5.72
C MET A 82 22.53 -8.30 5.59
N ASN A 83 22.85 -9.54 5.93
CA ASN A 83 21.92 -10.66 5.94
C ASN A 83 21.56 -11.11 7.37
N ASP A 84 21.63 -10.24 8.35
CA ASP A 84 20.73 -10.39 9.46
C ASP A 84 19.35 -9.91 8.99
N THR A 85 18.67 -10.76 8.17
CA THR A 85 17.25 -10.93 8.36
C THR A 85 17.12 -11.04 9.85
N ILE A 86 16.53 -10.05 10.51
CA ILE A 86 15.96 -10.24 11.81
C ILE A 86 14.85 -11.27 11.55
N LYS A 87 15.26 -12.54 11.33
CA LYS A 87 14.35 -13.62 11.65
C LYS A 87 14.00 -13.24 13.06
N THR A 88 12.75 -12.97 13.32
CA THR A 88 12.25 -13.11 14.67
C THR A 88 12.74 -14.48 15.08
N LYS A 89 13.96 -14.54 15.58
CA LYS A 89 14.47 -15.61 16.38
C LYS A 89 13.78 -15.45 17.73
N ASP A 90 12.48 -15.36 17.66
CA ASP A 90 11.71 -16.05 18.61
C ASP A 90 12.12 -17.50 18.39
N ASN A 91 13.12 -17.92 19.14
CA ASN A 91 13.33 -19.30 19.42
C ASN A 91 12.02 -19.73 20.11
N LYS A 92 10.97 -20.04 19.31
CA LYS A 92 9.75 -20.66 19.78
C LYS A 92 10.13 -22.00 20.39
N GLN A 93 10.65 -21.96 21.61
CA GLN A 93 10.49 -23.08 22.52
C GLN A 93 9.00 -23.06 22.87
N SER A 94 8.26 -24.04 22.38
CA SER A 94 6.84 -24.20 22.68
C SER A 94 6.62 -24.08 24.19
N GLY A 95 5.87 -23.04 24.65
CA GLY A 95 5.57 -22.75 26.04
C GLY A 95 6.10 -21.44 26.59
N GLN A 96 6.72 -20.56 25.80
CA GLN A 96 7.37 -19.35 26.29
C GLN A 96 6.49 -18.09 26.24
N TYR A 97 5.42 -18.07 25.44
CA TYR A 97 4.51 -16.93 25.34
C TYR A 97 3.44 -17.01 26.42
N THR A 98 3.60 -16.19 27.46
CA THR A 98 2.60 -15.97 28.51
C THR A 98 2.21 -14.50 28.52
N TYR A 99 1.02 -14.15 29.04
CA TYR A 99 0.60 -12.76 29.22
C TYR A 99 1.63 -11.97 30.05
N ALA A 100 2.22 -12.58 31.07
CA ALA A 100 3.28 -11.98 31.89
C ALA A 100 4.52 -11.61 31.04
N TYR A 101 4.97 -12.53 30.19
CA TYR A 101 6.10 -12.26 29.28
C TYR A 101 5.79 -11.11 28.30
N ILE A 102 4.62 -11.15 27.67
CA ILE A 102 4.20 -10.11 26.71
C ILE A 102 4.10 -8.75 27.41
N SER A 103 3.45 -8.69 28.57
CA SER A 103 3.30 -7.44 29.32
C SER A 103 4.66 -6.85 29.75
N GLU A 104 5.59 -7.68 30.25
CA GLU A 104 6.95 -7.25 30.59
C GLU A 104 7.69 -6.70 29.34
N LYS A 105 7.62 -7.43 28.23
CA LYS A 105 8.26 -7.06 26.96
C LYS A 105 7.75 -5.73 26.43
N LEU A 106 6.41 -5.55 26.34
CA LEU A 106 5.79 -4.31 25.89
C LEU A 106 6.17 -3.12 26.79
N ASN A 107 6.13 -3.29 28.10
CA ASN A 107 6.54 -2.23 29.03
C ASN A 107 8.01 -1.84 28.86
N SER A 108 8.87 -2.78 28.46
CA SER A 108 10.27 -2.48 28.15
C SER A 108 10.43 -1.66 26.86
N LEU A 109 9.54 -1.84 25.88
CA LEU A 109 9.52 -1.08 24.63
C LEU A 109 8.95 0.33 24.85
N ILE A 110 7.81 0.42 25.52
CA ILE A 110 7.17 1.71 25.87
C ILE A 110 8.13 2.59 26.69
N GLY A 111 8.89 1.99 27.64
CA GLY A 111 9.87 2.72 28.45
C GLY A 111 11.05 3.29 27.67
N LYS A 112 11.45 2.65 26.58
CA LYS A 112 12.52 3.15 25.70
C LYS A 112 12.09 4.37 24.89
N GLY A 113 10.83 4.42 24.43
CA GLY A 113 10.27 5.55 23.69
C GLY A 113 10.13 6.84 24.52
N GLY A 114 10.05 6.73 25.86
CA GLY A 114 9.96 7.90 26.74
C GLY A 114 11.29 8.63 27.00
N GLU A 115 12.44 8.08 26.59
CA GLU A 115 13.76 8.73 26.70
C GLU A 115 14.18 9.48 25.43
N THR A 116 13.46 9.34 24.33
CA THR A 116 13.61 10.28 23.21
C THR A 116 12.97 11.60 23.60
N VAL A 117 13.77 12.42 24.26
CA VAL A 117 13.52 13.84 24.51
C VAL A 117 13.00 14.47 23.22
N TRP A 118 11.82 15.04 23.30
CA TRP A 118 11.39 16.12 22.42
C TRP A 118 12.38 17.28 22.64
N GLU A 119 13.61 17.20 22.11
CA GLU A 119 14.36 18.40 21.85
C GLU A 119 13.53 19.17 20.84
N ASP A 120 13.08 20.34 21.30
CA ASP A 120 12.38 21.36 20.54
C ASP A 120 13.08 21.62 19.20
N ASN A 121 12.92 20.75 18.27
CA ASN A 121 12.89 21.11 16.88
C ASN A 121 11.45 21.57 16.62
N GLU A 122 11.20 22.85 16.86
CA GLU A 122 10.16 23.60 16.15
C GLU A 122 10.42 23.49 14.64
N TYR A 123 10.28 22.30 14.09
CA TYR A 123 9.93 22.15 12.69
C TYR A 123 8.44 22.46 12.61
N ASN A 124 8.19 23.70 12.22
CA ASN A 124 6.89 24.21 11.86
C ASN A 124 6.16 23.18 10.99
N MET A 125 5.26 22.44 11.60
CA MET A 125 4.21 21.67 10.91
C MET A 125 3.32 22.59 10.07
N TYR A 126 3.56 23.91 10.13
CA TYR A 126 2.86 24.96 9.38
C TYR A 126 3.55 25.36 8.06
N GLU A 127 4.82 25.03 7.83
CA GLU A 127 5.45 25.28 6.52
C GLU A 127 5.22 24.15 5.49
N MET A 128 4.73 22.98 5.91
CA MET A 128 4.15 22.00 4.98
C MET A 128 2.69 22.35 4.59
N ALA A 129 2.07 23.31 5.24
CA ALA A 129 0.65 23.64 5.06
C ALA A 129 0.37 24.62 3.91
N ASP A 130 1.37 25.20 3.26
CA ASP A 130 1.15 26.08 2.09
C ASP A 130 1.16 25.31 0.73
N GLY A 131 1.33 24.00 0.79
CA GLY A 131 1.12 23.08 -0.34
C GLY A 131 0.15 21.93 -0.04
N ALA A 132 -0.37 21.84 1.18
CA ALA A 132 -1.17 20.74 1.68
C ALA A 132 -2.37 21.24 2.47
N VAL A 133 -3.25 21.93 1.80
CA VAL A 133 -4.57 22.25 2.35
C VAL A 133 -5.45 21.02 2.21
N ASN A 134 -5.10 19.88 2.78
CA ASN A 134 -6.00 18.73 2.99
C ASN A 134 -5.32 17.46 3.56
N ASP A 135 -4.09 17.57 4.11
CA ASP A 135 -3.40 16.38 4.65
C ASP A 135 -3.97 15.87 6.00
N ALA A 136 -4.92 16.55 6.60
CA ALA A 136 -5.54 16.08 7.85
C ALA A 136 -6.65 15.03 7.61
N GLU A 137 -7.27 15.01 6.44
CA GLU A 137 -8.22 13.97 6.03
C GLU A 137 -7.53 12.73 5.46
N ALA A 138 -6.36 12.91 4.85
CA ALA A 138 -5.56 11.81 4.32
C ALA A 138 -5.01 10.85 5.40
N ARG A 139 -5.00 11.23 6.66
CA ARG A 139 -4.55 10.34 7.77
C ARG A 139 -5.58 9.32 8.22
N TYR A 140 -6.84 9.45 7.82
CA TYR A 140 -7.93 8.52 8.17
C TYR A 140 -8.63 7.88 6.96
N GLY A 141 -8.12 8.07 5.74
CA GLY A 141 -8.75 7.59 4.51
C GLY A 141 -7.78 7.08 3.45
N MET A 142 -6.54 6.71 3.82
CA MET A 142 -5.58 6.16 2.87
C MET A 142 -5.77 4.66 2.72
N THR A 143 -6.70 4.29 1.87
CA THR A 143 -6.81 2.95 1.28
C THR A 143 -7.03 3.16 -0.22
N GLU A 144 -6.24 2.74 -1.07
CA GLU A 144 -5.85 1.50 -1.75
C GLU A 144 -6.10 1.48 -3.23
N GLU A 145 -5.40 0.62 -3.96
CA GLU A 145 -5.64 0.42 -5.33
C GLU A 145 -5.20 -0.81 -6.06
N ALA A 146 -5.56 -1.02 -7.11
CA ALA A 146 -6.25 -1.90 -8.01
C ALA A 146 -5.41 -2.50 -9.14
N ASP A 147 -5.62 -3.71 -9.48
CA ASP A 147 -5.25 -4.34 -10.73
C ASP A 147 -6.41 -4.26 -11.73
N ILE A 148 -6.06 -4.36 -13.01
CA ILE A 148 -6.98 -4.30 -14.12
C ILE A 148 -8.05 -5.38 -13.94
N GLY A 149 -9.28 -4.95 -13.74
CA GLY A 149 -10.39 -5.75 -14.20
C GLY A 149 -10.26 -5.89 -15.73
N LYS A 150 -9.59 -6.93 -16.23
CA LYS A 150 -10.07 -7.57 -17.42
C LYS A 150 -11.43 -8.12 -17.00
N GLY A 151 -12.46 -7.32 -17.19
CA GLY A 151 -13.81 -7.83 -17.17
C GLY A 151 -13.76 -9.11 -17.99
N SER A 152 -14.03 -10.24 -17.40
CA SER A 152 -14.28 -11.44 -18.18
C SER A 152 -15.39 -11.04 -19.12
N ALA A 153 -15.28 -11.34 -20.40
CA ALA A 153 -16.23 -10.95 -21.44
C ALA A 153 -17.65 -11.55 -21.23
N GLU A 154 -17.98 -11.96 -20.03
CA GLU A 154 -19.26 -12.56 -19.61
C GLU A 154 -19.96 -11.76 -18.49
N ASP A 155 -19.29 -10.84 -17.76
CA ASP A 155 -19.92 -10.04 -16.72
C ASP A 155 -20.38 -8.68 -17.27
N ASP A 156 -21.68 -8.48 -17.32
CA ASP A 156 -22.32 -7.26 -17.80
C ASP A 156 -22.53 -6.24 -16.67
N SER A 157 -21.67 -6.28 -15.64
CA SER A 157 -21.70 -5.37 -14.50
C SER A 157 -20.31 -4.93 -14.06
N TYR A 158 -20.21 -3.68 -13.62
CA TYR A 158 -18.98 -3.11 -13.05
C TYR A 158 -18.89 -3.42 -11.56
N SER A 159 -17.80 -4.01 -11.14
CA SER A 159 -17.48 -4.22 -9.71
C SER A 159 -16.63 -3.08 -9.16
N THR A 160 -16.42 -3.07 -7.84
CA THR A 160 -15.45 -2.18 -7.19
C THR A 160 -14.07 -2.33 -7.85
N ASN A 161 -13.41 -1.22 -8.12
CA ASN A 161 -12.02 -1.20 -8.54
C ASN A 161 -11.16 -1.79 -7.42
N ILE A 162 -10.38 -2.86 -7.66
CA ILE A 162 -9.61 -3.60 -6.66
C ILE A 162 -8.13 -3.63 -7.03
N GLN A 163 -7.22 -3.67 -6.04
CA GLN A 163 -5.77 -3.67 -6.29
C GLN A 163 -5.27 -5.00 -6.84
N VAL A 164 -5.66 -6.07 -6.25
CA VAL A 164 -5.18 -7.41 -6.56
C VAL A 164 -6.33 -8.25 -7.07
N GLN A 165 -6.17 -8.82 -8.24
CA GLN A 165 -7.18 -9.70 -8.83
C GLN A 165 -7.55 -10.82 -7.84
N ASP A 166 -8.84 -11.15 -7.75
CA ASP A 166 -9.39 -12.17 -6.84
C ASP A 166 -9.28 -11.86 -5.34
N VAL A 167 -8.82 -10.66 -4.97
CA VAL A 167 -8.83 -10.16 -3.59
C VAL A 167 -9.77 -8.95 -3.51
N ASP A 168 -11.04 -9.19 -3.17
CA ASP A 168 -12.07 -8.14 -3.13
C ASP A 168 -11.85 -7.17 -1.97
N GLU A 169 -12.20 -5.92 -2.21
CA GLU A 169 -12.11 -4.82 -1.26
C GLU A 169 -13.50 -4.35 -0.82
N ALA A 170 -13.63 -3.98 0.44
CA ALA A 170 -14.86 -3.39 0.94
C ALA A 170 -15.12 -2.05 0.26
N ASP A 171 -16.40 -1.67 0.13
CA ASP A 171 -16.77 -0.36 -0.39
C ASP A 171 -18.09 0.12 0.23
N VAL A 172 -18.40 1.39 0.08
CA VAL A 172 -19.68 2.00 0.48
C VAL A 172 -20.81 1.71 -0.52
N VAL A 173 -20.46 1.28 -1.73
CA VAL A 173 -21.40 0.81 -2.76
C VAL A 173 -20.89 -0.49 -3.35
N LYS A 174 -21.73 -1.52 -3.36
CA LYS A 174 -21.42 -2.83 -3.99
C LYS A 174 -22.59 -3.25 -4.88
N ASN A 175 -22.36 -4.16 -5.81
CA ASN A 175 -23.39 -4.81 -6.58
C ASN A 175 -23.17 -6.32 -6.71
N ASP A 176 -24.23 -7.06 -7.04
CA ASP A 176 -24.24 -8.51 -7.30
C ASP A 176 -24.89 -8.80 -8.67
N GLU A 177 -24.51 -8.06 -9.73
CA GLU A 177 -25.07 -8.11 -11.09
C GLU A 177 -26.50 -7.57 -11.20
N ARG A 178 -27.35 -7.81 -10.23
CA ARG A 178 -28.75 -7.39 -10.22
C ARG A 178 -29.07 -6.32 -9.20
N TYR A 179 -28.51 -6.42 -8.00
CA TYR A 179 -28.81 -5.48 -6.92
C TYR A 179 -27.64 -4.57 -6.67
N ILE A 180 -27.92 -3.28 -6.45
CA ILE A 180 -26.94 -2.29 -5.96
C ILE A 180 -27.22 -2.08 -4.48
N TYR A 181 -26.20 -2.24 -3.66
CA TYR A 181 -26.23 -2.05 -2.22
C TYR A 181 -25.50 -0.76 -1.88
N ILE A 182 -26.12 0.13 -1.13
CA ILE A 182 -25.63 1.47 -0.86
C ILE A 182 -25.62 1.70 0.65
N PHE A 183 -24.44 1.98 1.21
CA PHE A 183 -24.30 2.37 2.60
C PHE A 183 -24.76 3.81 2.79
N ASN A 184 -25.99 4.00 3.22
CA ASN A 184 -26.60 5.30 3.47
C ASN A 184 -26.30 5.73 4.92
N ARG A 185 -25.15 6.38 5.14
CA ARG A 185 -24.73 6.85 6.47
C ARG A 185 -25.76 7.78 7.10
N LYS A 186 -26.33 8.70 6.33
CA LYS A 186 -27.34 9.65 6.79
C LYS A 186 -28.62 8.99 7.27
N GLY A 187 -29.07 7.94 6.57
CA GLY A 187 -30.25 7.19 6.92
C GLY A 187 -30.02 6.08 7.95
N GLY A 188 -28.77 5.75 8.26
CA GLY A 188 -28.40 4.63 9.12
C GLY A 188 -28.90 3.29 8.58
N ARG A 189 -28.73 3.08 7.29
CA ARG A 189 -29.28 1.91 6.61
C ARG A 189 -28.48 1.54 5.37
N ILE A 190 -28.65 0.32 4.91
CA ILE A 190 -28.29 -0.10 3.55
C ILE A 190 -29.54 0.04 2.68
N ASP A 191 -29.47 0.83 1.62
CA ASP A 191 -30.49 0.87 0.57
C ASP A 191 -30.13 -0.14 -0.51
N ILE A 192 -31.12 -0.95 -0.94
CA ILE A 192 -30.95 -1.98 -1.96
C ILE A 192 -31.81 -1.66 -3.16
N ILE A 193 -31.20 -1.48 -4.32
CA ILE A 193 -31.87 -1.18 -5.58
C ILE A 193 -31.89 -2.46 -6.43
N ASP A 194 -33.12 -2.84 -6.91
CA ASP A 194 -33.27 -3.88 -7.93
C ASP A 194 -33.15 -3.21 -9.31
N THR A 195 -32.16 -3.63 -10.11
CA THR A 195 -31.93 -3.07 -11.44
C THR A 195 -32.78 -3.70 -12.54
N ASP A 196 -33.49 -4.81 -12.26
CA ASP A 196 -34.44 -5.45 -13.16
C ASP A 196 -35.83 -4.80 -13.06
N ASN A 197 -36.46 -4.53 -14.19
CA ASN A 197 -37.88 -4.29 -14.43
C ASN A 197 -38.60 -3.03 -13.89
N ASP A 198 -38.22 -2.42 -12.84
CA ASP A 198 -38.73 -1.12 -12.33
C ASP A 198 -37.67 -0.66 -11.33
N ILE A 199 -36.65 0.02 -11.81
CA ILE A 199 -35.53 0.48 -10.99
C ILE A 199 -36.05 1.30 -9.82
N ARG A 200 -36.00 0.72 -8.63
CA ARG A 200 -36.50 1.31 -7.38
C ARG A 200 -35.75 0.75 -6.17
N ILE A 201 -35.88 1.44 -5.06
CA ILE A 201 -35.46 0.86 -3.78
C ILE A 201 -36.38 -0.35 -3.51
N SER A 202 -35.79 -1.56 -3.57
CA SER A 202 -36.49 -2.81 -3.35
C SER A 202 -36.64 -3.12 -1.86
N SER A 203 -35.65 -2.74 -1.07
CA SER A 203 -35.63 -2.92 0.37
C SER A 203 -34.61 -2.04 1.05
N THR A 204 -34.73 -1.91 2.36
CA THR A 204 -33.75 -1.22 3.22
C THR A 204 -33.43 -2.12 4.43
N CYS A 205 -32.18 -2.13 4.84
CA CYS A 205 -31.71 -2.77 6.07
C CYS A 205 -31.29 -1.70 7.05
N SER A 206 -32.02 -1.51 8.15
CA SER A 206 -31.60 -0.58 9.21
C SER A 206 -30.40 -1.16 9.95
N ILE A 207 -29.41 -0.31 10.20
CA ILE A 207 -28.22 -0.66 10.96
C ILE A 207 -28.38 -0.02 12.33
N GLU A 208 -28.42 -0.83 13.39
CA GLU A 208 -28.45 -0.32 14.75
C GLU A 208 -27.12 0.40 15.04
N SER A 209 -27.18 1.56 15.68
CA SER A 209 -26.00 2.33 16.12
C SER A 209 -25.14 2.96 15.01
N TYR A 210 -25.67 3.21 13.82
CA TYR A 210 -24.91 3.78 12.69
C TYR A 210 -24.21 5.12 12.99
N LEU A 211 -24.73 5.91 13.93
CA LEU A 211 -24.12 7.17 14.37
C LEU A 211 -22.75 6.98 15.07
N GLU A 212 -22.44 5.76 15.45
CA GLU A 212 -21.20 5.40 16.13
C GLU A 212 -20.12 4.91 15.15
N TYR A 213 -20.48 4.62 13.88
CA TYR A 213 -19.52 4.25 12.86
C TYR A 213 -18.85 5.49 12.25
N MET A 214 -17.56 5.62 12.50
CA MET A 214 -16.75 6.70 11.89
C MET A 214 -16.42 6.39 10.44
N ASN A 215 -16.05 5.14 10.16
CA ASN A 215 -15.83 4.60 8.82
C ASN A 215 -16.44 3.21 8.75
N ALA A 216 -17.26 2.96 7.74
CA ALA A 216 -17.82 1.64 7.51
C ALA A 216 -17.92 1.38 6.02
N GLU A 217 -17.60 0.17 5.65
CA GLU A 217 -17.63 -0.36 4.30
C GLU A 217 -18.28 -1.75 4.32
N MET A 218 -18.59 -2.30 3.15
CA MET A 218 -19.30 -3.58 3.07
C MET A 218 -18.77 -4.49 1.98
N TYR A 219 -19.08 -5.77 2.14
CA TYR A 219 -18.91 -6.82 1.13
C TYR A 219 -20.25 -7.46 0.80
N ILE A 220 -20.37 -7.91 -0.43
CA ILE A 220 -21.41 -8.83 -0.87
C ILE A 220 -20.76 -10.12 -1.33
N CYS A 221 -21.17 -11.25 -0.76
CA CYS A 221 -20.70 -12.56 -1.15
C CYS A 221 -21.86 -13.55 -1.11
N ASP A 222 -22.32 -14.01 -2.27
CA ASP A 222 -23.50 -14.83 -2.41
C ASP A 222 -24.73 -14.24 -1.70
N ASN A 223 -25.20 -14.91 -0.66
CA ASN A 223 -26.33 -14.46 0.18
C ASN A 223 -25.86 -13.82 1.49
N ARG A 224 -24.67 -13.27 1.54
CA ARG A 224 -24.10 -12.59 2.71
C ARG A 224 -23.81 -11.14 2.39
N LEU A 225 -24.26 -10.27 3.28
CA LEU A 225 -23.79 -8.88 3.39
C LEU A 225 -22.94 -8.80 4.66
N VAL A 226 -21.73 -8.28 4.53
CA VAL A 226 -20.84 -8.03 5.65
C VAL A 226 -20.61 -6.53 5.75
N ILE A 227 -20.82 -5.96 6.92
CA ILE A 227 -20.52 -4.57 7.23
C ILE A 227 -19.36 -4.56 8.23
N VAL A 228 -18.29 -3.85 7.88
CA VAL A 228 -17.13 -3.65 8.75
C VAL A 228 -17.00 -2.17 9.03
N GLY A 229 -16.84 -1.80 10.30
CA GLY A 229 -16.66 -0.39 10.66
C GLY A 229 -16.27 -0.19 12.11
N SER A 230 -15.56 0.92 12.35
CA SER A 230 -15.13 1.31 13.69
C SER A 230 -16.19 2.06 14.45
N TYR A 231 -16.26 1.77 15.75
CA TYR A 231 -16.95 2.61 16.73
C TYR A 231 -16.00 3.70 17.26
N VAL A 232 -16.59 4.78 17.76
CA VAL A 232 -15.88 5.84 18.49
C VAL A 232 -15.07 5.31 19.71
N THR A 233 -15.36 4.08 20.14
CA THR A 233 -14.80 3.44 21.35
C THR A 233 -13.57 2.55 21.12
N ASN A 234 -12.83 2.73 20.02
CA ASN A 234 -11.68 1.86 19.70
C ASN A 234 -12.07 0.36 19.58
N GLU A 235 -13.22 0.11 18.97
CA GLU A 235 -13.74 -1.21 18.65
C GLU A 235 -14.26 -1.23 17.21
N THR A 236 -13.96 -2.28 16.48
CA THR A 236 -14.44 -2.54 15.12
C THR A 236 -15.47 -3.65 15.17
N ASN A 237 -16.64 -3.41 14.57
CA ASN A 237 -17.68 -4.41 14.40
C ASN A 237 -17.63 -5.02 13.00
N ILE A 238 -17.81 -6.33 12.95
CA ILE A 238 -17.96 -7.11 11.74
C ILE A 238 -19.36 -7.74 11.82
N SER A 239 -20.34 -7.07 11.21
CA SER A 239 -21.75 -7.48 11.23
C SER A 239 -22.11 -8.25 9.96
N ILE A 240 -22.63 -9.45 10.11
CA ILE A 240 -22.91 -10.39 9.02
C ILE A 240 -24.39 -10.63 8.92
N TYR A 241 -24.96 -10.43 7.74
CA TYR A 241 -26.38 -10.54 7.45
C TYR A 241 -26.67 -11.61 6.41
N ASP A 242 -27.80 -12.29 6.56
CA ASP A 242 -28.42 -13.12 5.51
C ASP A 242 -29.28 -12.22 4.61
N ILE A 243 -28.93 -12.15 3.34
CA ILE A 243 -29.60 -11.38 2.31
C ILE A 243 -30.26 -12.27 1.25
N SER A 244 -30.48 -13.55 1.53
CA SER A 244 -31.16 -14.47 0.61
C SER A 244 -32.60 -14.00 0.28
N ASP A 245 -33.29 -13.38 1.22
CA ASP A 245 -34.52 -12.65 1.04
C ASP A 245 -34.29 -11.14 1.21
N LYS A 246 -34.13 -10.41 0.10
CA LYS A 246 -33.86 -8.97 0.11
C LYS A 246 -34.96 -8.16 0.82
N SER A 247 -36.18 -8.71 0.94
CA SER A 247 -37.30 -8.05 1.66
C SER A 247 -37.27 -8.28 3.17
N ASN A 248 -36.43 -9.21 3.66
CA ASN A 248 -36.40 -9.61 5.06
C ASN A 248 -34.96 -9.99 5.49
N ILE A 249 -34.06 -9.02 5.41
CA ILE A 249 -32.65 -9.16 5.78
C ILE A 249 -32.52 -9.43 7.29
N LYS A 250 -31.68 -10.38 7.65
CA LYS A 250 -31.48 -10.82 9.04
C LYS A 250 -30.01 -10.79 9.43
N GLU A 251 -29.73 -10.16 10.54
CA GLU A 251 -28.42 -10.31 11.17
C GLU A 251 -28.22 -11.75 11.63
N ILE A 252 -27.06 -12.31 11.26
CA ILE A 252 -26.63 -13.64 11.67
C ILE A 252 -25.76 -13.53 12.92
N ASN A 253 -24.77 -12.63 12.86
CA ASN A 253 -23.78 -12.46 13.93
C ASN A 253 -23.11 -11.10 13.82
N THR A 254 -22.58 -10.62 14.93
CA THR A 254 -21.62 -9.50 14.99
C THR A 254 -20.42 -9.92 15.79
N ILE A 255 -19.24 -9.86 15.18
CA ILE A 255 -17.93 -10.08 15.80
C ILE A 255 -17.36 -8.72 16.18
N ARG A 256 -16.85 -8.59 17.41
CA ARG A 256 -16.23 -7.36 17.95
C ARG A 256 -14.74 -7.53 18.05
N GLN A 257 -14.01 -6.76 17.29
CA GLN A 257 -12.55 -6.75 17.22
C GLN A 257 -12.03 -5.45 17.87
N GLN A 258 -11.11 -5.56 18.81
CA GLN A 258 -10.49 -4.38 19.39
C GLN A 258 -9.66 -3.62 18.33
N GLY A 259 -9.65 -2.29 18.43
CA GLY A 259 -8.91 -1.39 17.57
C GLY A 259 -9.80 -0.65 16.56
N ASN A 260 -9.21 0.37 15.94
CA ASN A 260 -9.87 1.10 14.86
C ASN A 260 -9.78 0.29 13.57
N TYR A 261 -10.85 0.27 12.80
CA TYR A 261 -10.83 -0.32 11.47
C TYR A 261 -9.79 0.38 10.59
N TYR A 262 -8.84 -0.39 10.10
CA TYR A 262 -7.81 0.11 9.22
C TYR A 262 -8.09 -0.30 7.77
N THR A 263 -8.20 -1.60 7.50
CA THR A 263 -8.53 -2.13 6.18
C THR A 263 -9.07 -3.56 6.28
N SER A 264 -9.66 -4.05 5.18
CA SER A 264 -10.06 -5.45 5.05
C SER A 264 -9.95 -5.95 3.62
N ARG A 265 -9.92 -7.27 3.47
CA ARG A 265 -9.94 -7.95 2.17
C ARG A 265 -10.83 -9.17 2.23
N MET A 266 -11.47 -9.49 1.11
CA MET A 266 -12.24 -10.72 0.98
C MET A 266 -11.63 -11.60 -0.11
N LYS A 267 -11.40 -12.86 0.23
CA LYS A 267 -10.89 -13.88 -0.71
C LYS A 267 -11.46 -15.25 -0.37
N ASP A 268 -11.91 -16.00 -1.38
CA ASP A 268 -12.39 -17.39 -1.25
C ASP A 268 -13.48 -17.57 -0.16
N GLY A 269 -14.36 -16.57 0.02
CA GLY A 269 -15.42 -16.59 1.04
C GLY A 269 -14.95 -16.33 2.47
N TYR A 270 -13.72 -15.84 2.65
CA TYR A 270 -13.18 -15.35 3.92
C TYR A 270 -12.97 -13.85 3.87
N VAL A 271 -13.38 -13.16 4.93
CA VAL A 271 -13.04 -11.73 5.13
C VAL A 271 -11.90 -11.67 6.13
N TYR A 272 -10.84 -10.93 5.78
CA TYR A 272 -9.67 -10.65 6.61
C TYR A 272 -9.72 -9.17 6.99
N ILE A 273 -9.78 -8.87 8.28
CA ILE A 273 -9.97 -7.54 8.81
C ILE A 273 -8.75 -7.15 9.64
N LEU A 274 -8.17 -5.98 9.36
CA LEU A 274 -7.07 -5.43 10.12
C LEU A 274 -7.54 -4.22 10.93
N THR A 275 -7.16 -4.19 12.20
CA THR A 275 -7.36 -3.02 13.07
C THR A 275 -6.04 -2.57 13.65
N ASP A 276 -5.91 -1.28 13.92
CA ASP A 276 -4.80 -0.70 14.66
C ASP A 276 -5.17 -0.45 16.11
N ILE A 277 -4.23 -0.73 17.02
CA ILE A 277 -4.39 -0.53 18.47
C ILE A 277 -3.15 0.18 18.98
N MET A 278 -3.28 1.44 19.39
CA MET A 278 -2.19 2.16 20.02
C MET A 278 -2.02 1.70 21.48
N LEU A 279 -0.78 1.45 21.89
CA LEU A 279 -0.46 1.09 23.26
C LEU A 279 0.02 2.32 24.03
N GLU A 280 -0.74 2.72 25.03
CA GLU A 280 -0.43 3.89 25.84
C GLU A 280 -0.19 3.53 27.31
N GLY A 281 0.82 4.11 27.91
CA GLY A 281 1.12 3.93 29.31
C GLY A 281 1.57 2.52 29.69
N LYS A 282 1.35 2.12 30.94
CA LYS A 282 1.78 0.82 31.45
C LYS A 282 0.77 -0.27 31.12
N VAL A 283 1.23 -1.32 30.45
CA VAL A 283 0.45 -2.50 30.07
C VAL A 283 0.51 -3.56 31.16
N THR A 284 -0.62 -4.20 31.47
CA THR A 284 -0.76 -5.29 32.44
C THR A 284 -1.00 -6.64 31.75
N GLU A 285 -1.07 -7.74 32.49
CA GLU A 285 -1.42 -9.05 31.91
C GLU A 285 -2.86 -9.10 31.39
N ASP A 286 -3.76 -8.25 31.90
CA ASP A 286 -5.18 -8.21 31.51
C ASP A 286 -5.44 -7.40 30.21
N ASP A 287 -4.45 -6.62 29.74
CA ASP A 287 -4.57 -5.74 28.58
C ASP A 287 -3.36 -5.80 27.61
N CYS A 288 -2.46 -6.76 27.81
CA CYS A 288 -1.23 -6.87 27.03
C CYS A 288 -1.40 -7.48 25.63
N VAL A 289 -2.54 -8.03 25.30
CA VAL A 289 -2.86 -8.58 23.97
C VAL A 289 -4.22 -8.09 23.52
N PRO A 290 -4.46 -8.02 22.19
CA PRO A 290 -5.76 -7.63 21.67
C PRO A 290 -6.93 -8.49 22.15
N MET A 291 -8.13 -7.93 22.11
CA MET A 291 -9.36 -8.60 22.48
C MET A 291 -10.25 -8.88 21.28
N LEU A 292 -10.83 -10.07 21.25
CA LEU A 292 -11.86 -10.49 20.32
C LEU A 292 -13.13 -10.89 21.09
N ASN A 293 -14.27 -10.26 20.81
CA ASN A 293 -15.51 -10.47 21.56
C ASN A 293 -15.35 -10.30 23.08
N GLY A 294 -14.54 -9.31 23.49
CA GLY A 294 -14.24 -9.01 24.89
C GLY A 294 -13.36 -10.04 25.61
N LYS A 295 -12.65 -10.90 24.86
CA LYS A 295 -11.71 -11.88 25.39
C LYS A 295 -10.34 -11.69 24.77
N GLN A 296 -9.31 -11.77 25.58
CA GLN A 296 -7.93 -11.75 25.09
C GLN A 296 -7.66 -12.91 24.12
N ILE A 297 -6.93 -12.63 23.03
CA ILE A 297 -6.41 -13.68 22.13
C ILE A 297 -5.31 -14.47 22.83
N SER A 298 -5.01 -15.69 22.34
CA SER A 298 -3.91 -16.49 22.89
C SER A 298 -2.57 -15.77 22.74
N PRO A 299 -1.71 -15.77 23.78
CA PRO A 299 -0.37 -15.20 23.68
C PRO A 299 0.47 -15.78 22.55
N GLU A 300 0.20 -17.02 22.13
CA GLU A 300 0.89 -17.70 21.04
C GLU A 300 0.53 -17.12 19.65
N ARG A 301 -0.53 -16.32 19.58
CA ARG A 301 -1.00 -15.64 18.36
C ARG A 301 -0.51 -14.19 18.25
N VAL A 302 0.48 -13.82 19.06
CA VAL A 302 1.08 -12.49 19.09
C VAL A 302 2.54 -12.58 18.67
N SER A 303 2.98 -11.72 17.77
CA SER A 303 4.38 -11.52 17.41
C SER A 303 4.84 -10.15 17.90
N ILE A 304 5.96 -10.11 18.63
CA ILE A 304 6.52 -8.87 19.18
C ILE A 304 7.90 -8.64 18.59
N THR A 305 8.14 -7.43 18.12
CA THR A 305 9.44 -6.98 17.61
C THR A 305 10.19 -6.16 18.67
N ASP A 306 11.53 -6.21 18.64
CA ASP A 306 12.39 -5.61 19.65
C ASP A 306 12.71 -4.12 19.42
N ASP A 307 12.68 -3.66 18.19
CA ASP A 307 13.18 -2.34 17.77
C ASP A 307 12.05 -1.42 17.30
N ILE A 308 11.10 -1.13 18.21
CA ILE A 308 10.00 -0.18 17.98
C ILE A 308 9.98 0.89 19.06
N SER A 309 9.69 2.13 18.69
CA SER A 309 9.72 3.30 19.57
C SER A 309 8.33 3.77 20.01
N SER A 310 7.31 3.53 19.20
CA SER A 310 5.91 3.85 19.48
C SER A 310 5.04 2.62 19.24
N PRO A 311 5.09 1.63 20.16
CA PRO A 311 4.47 0.34 19.94
C PRO A 311 2.96 0.41 19.88
N GLY A 312 2.41 -0.28 18.91
CA GLY A 312 1.00 -0.60 18.78
C GLY A 312 0.82 -1.99 18.22
N TYR A 313 -0.41 -2.45 18.10
CA TYR A 313 -0.74 -3.69 17.42
C TYR A 313 -1.42 -3.41 16.08
N ILE A 314 -1.03 -4.17 15.06
CA ILE A 314 -1.93 -4.49 13.96
C ILE A 314 -2.53 -5.85 14.27
N PHE A 315 -3.85 -5.85 14.44
CA PHE A 315 -4.61 -7.02 14.83
C PHE A 315 -5.44 -7.50 13.64
N ALA A 316 -5.17 -8.70 13.18
CA ALA A 316 -5.82 -9.35 12.05
C ALA A 316 -6.83 -10.40 12.54
N VAL A 317 -8.04 -10.37 12.00
CA VAL A 317 -9.09 -11.35 12.24
C VAL A 317 -9.59 -11.89 10.89
N ALA A 318 -9.75 -13.20 10.78
CA ALA A 318 -10.36 -13.86 9.63
C ALA A 318 -11.76 -14.37 9.98
N VAL A 319 -12.72 -14.18 9.08
CA VAL A 319 -14.10 -14.62 9.23
C VAL A 319 -14.50 -15.50 8.05
N ASP A 320 -14.98 -16.72 8.30
CA ASP A 320 -15.54 -17.62 7.29
C ASP A 320 -17.01 -17.31 7.08
N LEU A 321 -17.39 -16.83 5.90
CA LEU A 321 -18.77 -16.46 5.58
C LEU A 321 -19.72 -17.66 5.44
N ASN A 322 -19.18 -18.89 5.30
CA ASN A 322 -19.96 -20.11 5.37
C ASN A 322 -20.24 -20.56 6.82
N ASN A 323 -19.39 -20.14 7.78
CA ASN A 323 -19.54 -20.42 9.20
C ASN A 323 -19.36 -19.15 10.06
N PRO A 324 -20.21 -18.15 9.89
CA PRO A 324 -19.98 -16.80 10.41
C PRO A 324 -20.22 -16.64 11.92
N GLU A 325 -20.55 -17.71 12.64
CA GLU A 325 -20.87 -17.65 14.08
C GLU A 325 -19.67 -17.26 14.96
N LYS A 326 -18.45 -17.39 14.44
CA LYS A 326 -17.20 -17.05 15.15
C LYS A 326 -16.10 -16.74 14.15
N ALA A 327 -15.05 -16.04 14.60
CA ALA A 327 -13.84 -15.88 13.81
C ALA A 327 -13.19 -17.24 13.49
N ALA A 328 -12.66 -17.35 12.28
CA ALA A 328 -11.94 -18.53 11.82
C ALA A 328 -10.51 -18.58 12.37
N ASP A 329 -9.88 -17.41 12.51
CA ASP A 329 -8.55 -17.22 13.10
C ASP A 329 -8.34 -15.77 13.53
N GLU A 330 -7.32 -15.57 14.40
CA GLU A 330 -6.86 -14.26 14.81
C GLU A 330 -5.32 -14.25 14.93
N TYR A 331 -4.69 -13.08 14.64
CA TYR A 331 -3.25 -12.91 14.77
C TYR A 331 -2.89 -11.42 15.00
N ALA A 332 -1.89 -11.15 15.83
CA ALA A 332 -1.45 -9.78 16.07
C ALA A 332 0.07 -9.65 15.95
N VAL A 333 0.51 -8.53 15.37
CA VAL A 333 1.91 -8.13 15.33
C VAL A 333 2.09 -6.77 15.98
N THR A 334 3.21 -6.57 16.68
CA THR A 334 3.56 -5.23 17.14
C THR A 334 4.26 -4.48 16.00
N LEU A 335 3.83 -3.23 15.79
CA LEU A 335 4.40 -2.33 14.80
C LEU A 335 4.57 -0.95 15.42
N ASP A 336 5.46 -0.16 14.86
CA ASP A 336 5.60 1.26 15.20
C ASP A 336 4.52 2.05 14.47
N ILE A 337 3.39 2.29 15.13
CA ILE A 337 2.20 2.90 14.51
C ILE A 337 2.09 4.40 14.74
N GLY A 338 2.91 4.98 15.65
CA GLY A 338 2.82 6.40 16.02
C GLY A 338 3.15 7.38 14.89
N TYR A 339 3.86 6.94 13.86
CA TYR A 339 4.21 7.74 12.67
C TYR A 339 3.50 7.27 11.40
N GLY A 340 2.57 6.33 11.53
CA GLY A 340 1.88 5.70 10.42
C GLY A 340 2.60 4.46 9.89
N PHE A 341 1.90 3.73 9.10
CA PHE A 341 2.38 2.53 8.40
C PHE A 341 1.61 2.40 7.09
N CYS A 342 2.11 1.55 6.20
CA CYS A 342 1.46 1.23 4.94
C CYS A 342 1.29 -0.28 4.84
N GLU A 343 0.13 -0.72 4.38
CA GLU A 343 -0.13 -2.13 4.10
C GLU A 343 -0.21 -2.39 2.59
N TYR A 344 -0.06 -3.63 2.25
CA TYR A 344 -0.36 -4.21 0.96
C TYR A 344 -0.83 -5.65 1.15
N VAL A 345 -1.93 -6.01 0.54
CA VAL A 345 -2.48 -7.37 0.63
C VAL A 345 -2.45 -8.03 -0.73
N SER A 346 -1.54 -8.98 -0.90
CA SER A 346 -1.45 -9.81 -2.09
C SER A 346 -2.43 -10.97 -2.04
N GLU A 347 -2.45 -11.82 -3.05
CA GLU A 347 -3.23 -13.05 -3.05
C GLU A 347 -2.91 -14.01 -1.88
N ASN A 348 -1.71 -13.94 -1.32
CA ASN A 348 -1.22 -14.92 -0.37
C ASN A 348 -0.67 -14.35 0.93
N ALA A 349 -0.45 -13.04 1.00
CA ALA A 349 0.20 -12.41 2.15
C ALA A 349 -0.30 -10.99 2.41
N ILE A 350 -0.26 -10.61 3.68
CA ILE A 350 -0.41 -9.23 4.16
C ILE A 350 1.00 -8.71 4.44
N TYR A 351 1.34 -7.59 3.81
CA TYR A 351 2.58 -6.86 4.04
C TYR A 351 2.26 -5.59 4.83
N LEU A 352 3.07 -5.30 5.84
CA LEU A 352 2.94 -4.12 6.69
C LEU A 352 4.29 -3.44 6.81
N CYS A 353 4.40 -2.20 6.40
CA CYS A 353 5.63 -1.43 6.47
C CYS A 353 5.46 -0.23 7.41
N SER A 354 6.28 -0.14 8.46
CA SER A 354 6.32 1.06 9.29
C SER A 354 6.91 2.25 8.51
N ASN A 355 6.46 3.48 8.81
CA ASN A 355 6.94 4.71 8.19
C ASN A 355 7.57 5.65 9.23
N VAL A 356 8.33 5.10 10.18
CA VAL A 356 8.95 5.82 11.30
C VAL A 356 10.07 6.73 10.84
N SER A 357 10.84 6.28 9.87
CA SER A 357 12.04 6.98 9.42
C SER A 357 11.99 7.31 7.94
N MET A 358 11.97 8.61 7.61
CA MET A 358 12.08 9.06 6.22
C MET A 358 13.50 8.87 5.65
N GLY A 359 14.52 8.98 6.50
CA GLY A 359 15.94 8.88 6.11
C GLY A 359 16.68 7.72 6.76
N GLY A 360 16.00 6.65 7.12
CA GLY A 360 16.56 5.47 7.78
C GLY A 360 15.93 4.18 7.30
N GLU A 361 16.03 3.15 8.13
CA GLU A 361 15.40 1.86 7.91
C GLU A 361 14.05 1.80 8.61
N ASN A 362 13.09 1.15 7.97
CA ASN A 362 11.77 0.83 8.47
C ASN A 362 11.56 -0.68 8.48
N ILE A 363 10.67 -1.17 9.34
CA ILE A 363 10.39 -2.59 9.48
C ILE A 363 9.29 -2.97 8.49
N LEU A 364 9.53 -4.03 7.73
CA LEU A 364 8.58 -4.65 6.83
C LEU A 364 8.18 -6.02 7.37
N TYR A 365 6.88 -6.26 7.59
CA TYR A 365 6.34 -7.56 7.95
C TYR A 365 5.66 -8.23 6.77
N LYS A 366 5.68 -9.57 6.76
CA LYS A 366 4.87 -10.42 5.90
C LYS A 366 4.15 -11.45 6.76
N ILE A 367 2.83 -11.53 6.62
CA ILE A 367 1.95 -12.50 7.26
C ILE A 367 1.25 -13.27 6.14
N ASN A 368 1.60 -14.53 5.90
CA ASN A 368 0.86 -15.30 4.91
C ASN A 368 -0.51 -15.66 5.44
N TYR A 369 -1.52 -15.65 4.56
CA TYR A 369 -2.87 -16.05 4.89
C TYR A 369 -3.43 -17.04 3.85
N LYS A 370 -4.24 -17.98 4.29
CA LYS A 370 -4.92 -18.94 3.41
C LYS A 370 -6.08 -19.61 4.11
N ASN A 371 -7.24 -19.73 3.44
CA ASN A 371 -8.42 -20.45 3.94
C ASN A 371 -8.78 -20.03 5.38
N GLY A 372 -8.82 -18.72 5.63
CA GLY A 372 -9.16 -18.15 6.93
C GLY A 372 -8.12 -18.39 8.03
N LYS A 373 -6.85 -18.64 7.70
CA LYS A 373 -5.76 -18.87 8.64
C LYS A 373 -4.56 -17.99 8.36
N PHE A 374 -3.94 -17.49 9.43
CA PHE A 374 -2.70 -16.72 9.39
C PHE A 374 -1.52 -17.60 9.79
N SER A 375 -0.39 -17.44 9.08
CA SER A 375 0.90 -17.99 9.52
C SER A 375 1.58 -17.06 10.52
N ASP A 376 2.69 -17.53 11.10
CA ASP A 376 3.58 -16.64 11.84
C ASP A 376 4.16 -15.57 10.91
N ALA A 377 4.28 -14.34 11.42
CA ALA A 377 4.88 -13.23 10.71
C ALA A 377 6.40 -13.45 10.53
N ILE A 378 6.92 -13.04 9.39
CA ILE A 378 8.34 -12.81 9.17
C ILE A 378 8.58 -11.31 9.00
N SER A 379 9.78 -10.83 9.29
CA SER A 379 10.13 -9.42 9.15
C SER A 379 11.45 -9.21 8.42
N GLY A 380 11.59 -8.05 7.80
CA GLY A 380 12.79 -7.57 7.14
C GLY A 380 12.89 -6.06 7.31
N ASN A 381 13.98 -5.47 6.80
CA ASN A 381 14.18 -4.03 6.83
C ASN A 381 14.11 -3.46 5.42
N VAL A 382 13.57 -2.25 5.30
CA VAL A 382 13.52 -1.47 4.06
C VAL A 382 14.02 -0.06 4.32
N GLN A 383 14.77 0.51 3.36
CA GLN A 383 15.22 1.89 3.45
C GLN A 383 14.16 2.86 2.94
N GLY A 384 13.94 3.96 3.68
CA GLY A 384 12.98 4.99 3.31
C GLY A 384 11.53 4.62 3.65
N TYR A 385 10.60 5.52 3.35
CA TYR A 385 9.17 5.35 3.62
C TYR A 385 8.40 4.99 2.35
N VAL A 386 7.28 4.31 2.54
CA VAL A 386 6.34 3.92 1.48
C VAL A 386 5.27 4.99 1.38
N TYR A 387 5.06 5.53 0.19
CA TYR A 387 4.06 6.57 -0.05
C TYR A 387 2.61 6.03 0.01
N GLY A 388 2.40 4.80 -0.40
CA GLY A 388 1.10 4.14 -0.40
C GLY A 388 1.23 2.70 -0.89
N GLN A 389 0.16 1.95 -0.83
CA GLN A 389 0.17 0.52 -1.15
C GLN A 389 0.57 0.18 -2.58
N PHE A 390 0.32 1.07 -3.59
CA PHE A 390 0.79 0.87 -4.99
C PHE A 390 2.28 0.89 -5.13
N ALA A 391 2.95 1.44 -4.13
CA ALA A 391 4.38 1.33 -4.03
C ALA A 391 4.85 -0.10 -3.71
N MET A 392 3.92 -1.03 -3.48
CA MET A 392 4.18 -2.45 -3.20
C MET A 392 3.39 -3.36 -4.15
N ASP A 393 4.01 -4.48 -4.54
CA ASP A 393 3.41 -5.49 -5.39
C ASP A 393 4.09 -6.85 -5.20
N GLU A 394 3.32 -7.94 -5.14
CA GLU A 394 3.85 -9.31 -5.13
C GLU A 394 3.61 -9.98 -6.49
N TYR A 395 4.70 -10.33 -7.17
CA TYR A 395 4.64 -11.01 -8.46
C TYR A 395 5.66 -12.14 -8.55
N ASN A 396 5.22 -13.32 -8.97
CA ASN A 396 6.05 -14.53 -9.10
C ASN A 396 6.83 -14.90 -7.82
N GLY A 397 6.27 -14.64 -6.64
CA GLY A 397 6.89 -14.92 -5.35
C GLY A 397 7.90 -13.89 -4.87
N TYR A 398 8.02 -12.76 -5.57
CA TYR A 398 8.84 -11.62 -5.17
C TYR A 398 7.97 -10.45 -4.76
N LEU A 399 8.29 -9.82 -3.62
CA LEU A 399 7.75 -8.50 -3.28
C LEU A 399 8.61 -7.43 -3.95
N ARG A 400 7.99 -6.55 -4.72
CA ARG A 400 8.59 -5.37 -5.34
C ARG A 400 8.09 -4.14 -4.63
N MET A 401 9.00 -3.26 -4.24
CA MET A 401 8.66 -2.14 -3.37
C MET A 401 9.45 -0.91 -3.77
N VAL A 402 8.77 0.22 -3.98
CA VAL A 402 9.44 1.51 -4.19
C VAL A 402 9.24 2.42 -2.99
N THR A 403 10.32 3.01 -2.51
CA THR A 403 10.34 3.88 -1.32
C THR A 403 11.02 5.20 -1.63
N THR A 404 10.67 6.24 -0.87
CA THR A 404 11.41 7.51 -0.86
C THR A 404 12.28 7.57 0.39
N TYR A 405 13.56 7.88 0.21
CA TYR A 405 14.54 8.07 1.27
C TYR A 405 14.96 9.52 1.34
N GLU A 406 14.69 10.20 2.45
CA GLU A 406 15.01 11.60 2.65
C GLU A 406 16.02 11.79 3.78
N LYS A 407 17.22 12.25 3.47
CA LYS A 407 18.21 12.60 4.48
C LYS A 407 18.09 14.08 4.85
N THR A 408 17.39 14.33 5.93
CA THR A 408 16.93 15.65 6.40
C THR A 408 18.02 16.71 6.59
N SER A 409 19.28 16.34 6.79
CA SER A 409 20.38 17.28 7.04
C SER A 409 21.07 17.86 5.80
N GLU A 410 20.85 17.33 4.59
CA GLU A 410 21.57 17.70 3.37
C GLU A 410 20.70 17.92 2.13
N GLY A 411 19.38 17.73 2.22
CA GLY A 411 18.45 17.87 1.08
C GLY A 411 18.69 16.88 -0.06
N ASN A 412 19.31 15.75 0.22
CA ASN A 412 19.62 14.70 -0.76
C ASN A 412 18.63 13.54 -0.59
N GLY A 413 17.41 13.70 -1.12
CA GLY A 413 16.43 12.61 -1.25
C GLY A 413 16.78 11.69 -2.41
N LYS A 414 16.34 10.43 -2.35
CA LYS A 414 16.37 9.46 -3.44
C LYS A 414 15.20 8.50 -3.36
N ASN A 415 14.82 7.92 -4.49
CA ASN A 415 13.83 6.85 -4.51
C ASN A 415 14.51 5.52 -4.77
N ILE A 416 14.07 4.49 -4.10
CA ILE A 416 14.70 3.17 -4.11
C ILE A 416 13.66 2.13 -4.50
N LEU A 417 13.90 1.39 -5.57
CA LEU A 417 13.18 0.15 -5.83
C LEU A 417 13.93 -0.99 -5.18
N THR A 418 13.28 -1.74 -4.31
CA THR A 418 13.83 -2.93 -3.67
C THR A 418 12.98 -4.15 -4.01
N ILE A 419 13.62 -5.27 -4.35
CA ILE A 419 12.95 -6.54 -4.61
C ILE A 419 13.38 -7.55 -3.55
N PHE A 420 12.39 -8.18 -2.94
CA PHE A 420 12.57 -9.18 -1.89
C PHE A 420 12.09 -10.56 -2.34
N ASP A 421 12.75 -11.62 -1.87
CA ASP A 421 12.28 -13.00 -2.01
C ASP A 421 11.13 -13.31 -1.03
N GLU A 422 10.62 -14.54 -1.08
CA GLU A 422 9.53 -15.02 -0.21
C GLU A 422 9.85 -14.92 1.30
N ASN A 423 11.13 -14.85 1.67
CA ASN A 423 11.61 -14.75 3.05
C ASN A 423 12.01 -13.32 3.44
N LEU A 424 11.66 -12.31 2.65
CA LEU A 424 12.06 -10.91 2.79
C LEU A 424 13.58 -10.67 2.75
N ASN A 425 14.33 -11.53 2.04
CA ASN A 425 15.72 -11.22 1.72
C ASN A 425 15.75 -10.34 0.47
N GLN A 426 16.49 -9.23 0.51
CA GLN A 426 16.70 -8.39 -0.67
C GLN A 426 17.47 -9.18 -1.75
N VAL A 427 16.91 -9.26 -2.94
CA VAL A 427 17.53 -9.93 -4.11
C VAL A 427 17.93 -8.95 -5.21
N GLY A 428 17.21 -7.84 -5.36
CA GLY A 428 17.50 -6.81 -6.36
C GLY A 428 17.21 -5.41 -5.85
N MET A 429 17.79 -4.40 -6.49
CA MET A 429 17.59 -3.01 -6.11
C MET A 429 17.96 -2.07 -7.26
N ILE A 430 17.21 -0.98 -7.43
CA ILE A 430 17.66 0.24 -8.10
C ILE A 430 17.80 1.30 -7.01
N ASP A 431 19.02 1.75 -6.77
CA ASP A 431 19.33 2.82 -5.82
C ASP A 431 19.35 4.17 -6.57
N ASP A 432 18.56 5.13 -6.14
CA ASP A 432 18.49 6.47 -6.72
C ASP A 432 17.72 6.59 -8.07
N ILE A 433 16.43 6.29 -8.04
CA ILE A 433 15.50 6.70 -9.10
C ILE A 433 15.14 8.18 -8.87
N ALA A 434 15.48 9.07 -9.80
CA ALA A 434 15.18 10.51 -9.73
C ALA A 434 15.65 11.22 -8.45
N LYS A 435 16.93 11.53 -8.42
CA LYS A 435 17.58 12.20 -7.27
C LYS A 435 16.92 13.51 -6.87
N ASN A 436 16.69 13.67 -5.56
CA ASN A 436 16.02 14.82 -4.93
C ASN A 436 14.56 15.01 -5.35
N GLU A 437 13.90 13.96 -5.78
CA GLU A 437 12.47 13.91 -6.04
C GLU A 437 11.81 12.91 -5.09
N THR A 438 10.49 12.99 -4.92
CA THR A 438 9.71 12.05 -4.13
C THR A 438 8.77 11.24 -5.03
N ILE A 439 8.50 9.99 -4.70
CA ILE A 439 7.48 9.20 -5.40
C ILE A 439 6.12 9.84 -5.15
N LYS A 440 5.34 10.01 -6.21
CA LYS A 440 3.95 10.49 -6.19
C LYS A 440 2.96 9.42 -6.57
N SER A 441 3.32 8.53 -7.47
CA SER A 441 2.56 7.32 -7.75
C SER A 441 3.47 6.22 -8.27
N ALA A 442 3.03 5.01 -8.06
CA ALA A 442 3.65 3.80 -8.57
C ALA A 442 2.58 2.87 -9.14
N ARG A 443 2.94 2.06 -10.12
CA ARG A 443 2.10 1.01 -10.67
C ARG A 443 2.97 -0.14 -11.15
N PHE A 444 2.60 -1.34 -10.81
CA PHE A 444 3.25 -2.55 -11.29
C PHE A 444 2.30 -3.33 -12.20
N GLU A 445 2.85 -3.92 -13.26
CA GLU A 445 2.14 -4.79 -14.17
C GLU A 445 3.07 -5.90 -14.67
N GLY A 446 2.80 -7.15 -14.32
CA GLY A 446 3.63 -8.26 -14.74
C GLY A 446 5.12 -7.99 -14.47
N ASN A 447 5.93 -7.93 -15.51
CA ASN A 447 7.36 -7.64 -15.42
C ASN A 447 7.72 -6.15 -15.57
N THR A 448 6.78 -5.25 -15.36
CA THR A 448 6.99 -3.80 -15.55
C THR A 448 6.58 -3.03 -14.30
N GLY A 449 7.35 -1.98 -13.97
CA GLY A 449 6.96 -0.97 -12.99
C GLY A 449 6.88 0.41 -13.65
N TYR A 450 5.89 1.20 -13.27
CA TYR A 450 5.70 2.60 -13.66
C TYR A 450 5.78 3.47 -12.42
N PHE A 451 6.65 4.49 -12.40
CA PHE A 451 6.82 5.37 -11.25
C PHE A 451 6.78 6.82 -11.69
N VAL A 452 6.00 7.63 -11.00
CA VAL A 452 5.99 9.09 -11.14
C VAL A 452 6.69 9.68 -9.93
N THR A 453 7.67 10.55 -10.19
CA THR A 453 8.35 11.31 -9.15
C THR A 453 8.05 12.80 -9.33
N TYR A 454 8.23 13.61 -8.30
CA TYR A 454 7.93 15.05 -8.34
C TYR A 454 8.96 15.91 -7.62
N ARG A 455 9.31 17.02 -8.29
CA ARG A 455 9.94 18.19 -7.68
C ARG A 455 9.59 19.50 -8.40
N GLU A 456 9.84 19.60 -9.71
CA GLU A 456 9.55 20.77 -10.56
C GLU A 456 9.03 20.37 -11.95
N THR A 457 9.47 19.21 -12.47
CA THR A 457 9.01 18.57 -13.71
C THR A 457 9.01 17.08 -13.46
N ASP A 458 7.92 16.41 -13.84
CA ASP A 458 7.67 15.07 -13.38
C ASP A 458 8.02 14.02 -14.42
N PRO A 459 9.07 13.24 -14.21
CA PRO A 459 9.32 12.09 -15.04
C PRO A 459 8.40 10.92 -14.67
N LEU A 460 7.76 10.32 -15.68
CA LEU A 460 7.23 8.97 -15.64
C LEU A 460 8.34 8.00 -16.03
N PHE A 461 8.71 7.12 -15.12
CA PHE A 461 9.69 6.05 -15.36
C PHE A 461 8.99 4.76 -15.72
N LYS A 462 9.57 4.04 -16.70
CA LYS A 462 9.26 2.64 -16.99
C LYS A 462 10.46 1.78 -16.58
N VAL A 463 10.20 0.78 -15.76
CA VAL A 463 11.24 -0.10 -15.18
C VAL A 463 10.96 -1.54 -15.58
N ASN A 464 11.98 -2.22 -16.11
CA ASN A 464 11.95 -3.63 -16.42
C ASN A 464 12.29 -4.47 -15.17
N LEU A 465 11.40 -5.35 -14.81
CA LEU A 465 11.47 -6.22 -13.64
C LEU A 465 11.53 -7.71 -14.02
N THR A 466 11.83 -8.02 -15.30
CA THR A 466 11.91 -9.41 -15.80
C THR A 466 12.96 -10.24 -15.06
N ASP A 467 14.08 -9.61 -14.71
CA ASP A 467 15.11 -10.20 -13.85
C ASP A 467 15.04 -9.55 -12.47
N PRO A 468 14.47 -10.23 -11.46
CA PRO A 468 14.32 -9.65 -10.13
C PRO A 468 15.65 -9.35 -9.42
N GLU A 469 16.76 -10.01 -9.82
CA GLU A 469 18.09 -9.72 -9.27
C GLU A 469 18.74 -8.50 -9.92
N ASN A 470 18.24 -8.07 -11.10
CA ASN A 470 18.85 -7.00 -11.88
C ASN A 470 17.79 -6.10 -12.55
N PRO A 471 16.94 -5.41 -11.78
CA PRO A 471 15.92 -4.50 -12.31
C PRO A 471 16.59 -3.32 -13.05
N GLN A 472 15.96 -2.83 -14.14
CA GLN A 472 16.54 -1.80 -15.00
C GLN A 472 15.53 -0.71 -15.32
N ILE A 473 15.93 0.57 -15.21
CA ILE A 473 15.15 1.68 -15.78
C ILE A 473 15.28 1.59 -17.31
N GLU A 474 14.15 1.36 -17.98
CA GLU A 474 14.12 1.29 -19.45
C GLU A 474 13.94 2.66 -20.07
N ARG A 475 13.06 3.48 -19.50
CA ARG A 475 12.63 4.75 -20.11
C ARG A 475 12.26 5.77 -19.06
N GLU A 476 12.33 7.03 -19.49
CA GLU A 476 11.92 8.21 -18.72
C GLU A 476 11.16 9.15 -19.67
N LEU A 477 9.98 9.63 -19.26
CA LEU A 477 9.18 10.63 -19.97
C LEU A 477 8.98 11.84 -19.06
N LYS A 478 9.48 13.02 -19.46
CA LYS A 478 9.23 14.27 -18.73
C LYS A 478 7.97 14.95 -19.22
N ILE A 479 7.06 15.23 -18.29
CA ILE A 479 5.75 15.81 -18.57
C ILE A 479 5.51 17.04 -17.67
N PRO A 480 4.70 18.02 -18.10
CA PRO A 480 4.24 19.09 -17.20
C PRO A 480 3.20 18.57 -16.22
N GLY A 481 3.37 18.86 -14.94
CA GLY A 481 2.50 18.39 -13.88
C GLY A 481 2.79 16.94 -13.50
N TYR A 482 2.06 16.35 -12.54
CA TYR A 482 2.29 15.01 -12.04
C TYR A 482 0.99 14.21 -11.91
N SER A 483 1.11 12.88 -11.93
CA SER A 483 0.02 11.97 -11.64
C SER A 483 0.17 11.45 -10.22
N GLU A 484 -0.87 11.61 -9.41
CA GLU A 484 -0.98 11.00 -8.09
C GLU A 484 -1.50 9.57 -8.18
N TYR A 485 -2.21 9.29 -9.26
CA TYR A 485 -2.77 8.00 -9.57
C TYR A 485 -2.45 7.56 -10.99
N LEU A 486 -2.08 6.28 -11.15
CA LEU A 486 -1.84 5.64 -12.43
C LEU A 486 -2.78 4.44 -12.60
N HIS A 487 -3.39 4.29 -13.78
CA HIS A 487 -4.20 3.12 -14.13
C HIS A 487 -3.80 2.60 -15.51
N LEU A 488 -3.74 1.29 -15.64
CA LEU A 488 -3.44 0.67 -16.92
C LEU A 488 -4.63 0.78 -17.87
N TRP A 489 -4.34 1.04 -19.14
CA TRP A 489 -5.37 1.20 -20.17
C TRP A 489 -5.05 0.34 -21.38
N GLY A 490 -5.58 -0.88 -21.39
CA GLY A 490 -5.15 -1.92 -22.33
C GLY A 490 -3.67 -2.29 -22.15
N ASP A 491 -3.09 -2.96 -23.14
CA ASP A 491 -1.76 -3.56 -23.02
C ASP A 491 -0.59 -2.56 -23.13
N ASN A 492 -0.83 -1.33 -23.59
CA ASN A 492 0.24 -0.42 -24.00
C ASN A 492 0.13 1.00 -23.49
N ASN A 493 -0.90 1.32 -22.73
CA ASN A 493 -1.13 2.67 -22.26
C ASN A 493 -1.37 2.71 -20.74
N VAL A 494 -1.09 3.88 -20.18
CA VAL A 494 -1.35 4.19 -18.77
C VAL A 494 -2.12 5.50 -18.70
N ILE A 495 -3.21 5.53 -17.94
CA ILE A 495 -3.91 6.75 -17.56
C ILE A 495 -3.27 7.30 -16.29
N GLY A 496 -3.03 8.61 -16.27
CA GLY A 496 -2.62 9.35 -15.09
C GLY A 496 -3.69 10.35 -14.66
N ILE A 497 -4.05 10.35 -13.37
CA ILE A 497 -4.89 11.38 -12.76
C ILE A 497 -4.05 12.11 -11.72
N GLY A 498 -4.02 13.43 -11.77
CA GLY A 498 -3.20 14.24 -10.88
C GLY A 498 -3.32 15.72 -11.18
N TYR A 499 -2.22 16.46 -11.14
CA TYR A 499 -2.27 17.91 -11.21
C TYR A 499 -1.24 18.49 -12.17
N ASP A 500 -1.58 19.63 -12.76
CA ASP A 500 -0.64 20.56 -13.37
C ASP A 500 -0.85 21.92 -12.71
N HIS A 501 0.07 22.28 -11.81
CA HIS A 501 -0.08 23.38 -10.85
C HIS A 501 -1.31 23.14 -9.95
N ASN A 502 -2.32 24.02 -10.04
CA ASN A 502 -3.57 23.95 -9.26
C ASN A 502 -4.76 23.41 -10.09
N LYS A 503 -4.50 22.73 -11.20
CA LYS A 503 -5.53 22.17 -12.09
C LYS A 503 -5.50 20.67 -12.05
N LEU A 504 -6.64 20.05 -11.79
CA LEU A 504 -6.80 18.63 -12.01
C LEU A 504 -6.46 18.30 -13.48
N LYS A 505 -5.75 17.20 -13.69
CA LYS A 505 -5.24 16.77 -14.98
C LYS A 505 -5.50 15.28 -15.18
N LEU A 506 -6.05 14.94 -16.34
CA LEU A 506 -6.16 13.57 -16.85
C LEU A 506 -5.21 13.42 -18.04
N SER A 507 -4.37 12.39 -18.02
CA SER A 507 -3.38 12.14 -19.07
C SER A 507 -3.45 10.70 -19.58
N MET A 508 -3.15 10.51 -20.87
CA MET A 508 -2.93 9.20 -21.48
C MET A 508 -1.48 9.09 -21.91
N PHE A 509 -0.78 8.07 -21.45
CA PHE A 509 0.60 7.78 -21.77
C PHE A 509 0.71 6.51 -22.61
N GLU A 510 1.42 6.58 -23.74
CA GLU A 510 1.85 5.40 -24.47
C GLU A 510 3.14 4.86 -23.85
N THR A 511 3.13 3.61 -23.42
CA THR A 511 4.25 2.98 -22.67
C THR A 511 4.75 1.69 -23.33
N GLY A 512 4.04 1.18 -24.35
CA GLY A 512 4.22 -0.20 -24.83
C GLY A 512 5.22 -0.38 -25.95
N THR A 513 4.90 0.04 -27.16
CA THR A 513 5.48 -0.52 -28.41
C THR A 513 6.51 0.36 -29.11
N THR A 514 6.62 1.63 -28.77
CA THR A 514 7.56 2.57 -29.41
C THR A 514 8.87 2.63 -28.65
N ASP A 515 9.96 3.03 -29.32
CA ASP A 515 11.26 3.24 -28.67
C ASP A 515 11.23 4.39 -27.65
N GLU A 516 10.17 5.20 -27.64
CA GLU A 516 9.98 6.34 -26.73
C GLU A 516 8.58 6.30 -26.10
N MET A 517 8.49 6.60 -24.81
CA MET A 517 7.22 6.91 -24.16
C MET A 517 6.76 8.31 -24.54
N ARG A 518 5.45 8.53 -24.64
CA ARG A 518 4.88 9.85 -24.93
C ARG A 518 3.51 10.05 -24.29
N GLU A 519 3.18 11.28 -24.00
CA GLU A 519 1.83 11.68 -23.62
C GLU A 519 0.99 11.84 -24.88
N LEU A 520 -0.02 10.96 -25.04
CA LEU A 520 -0.91 10.95 -26.22
C LEU A 520 -1.99 12.01 -26.11
N ALA A 521 -2.57 12.14 -24.92
CA ALA A 521 -3.65 13.08 -24.63
C ALA A 521 -3.51 13.68 -23.25
N THR A 522 -3.99 14.91 -23.12
CA THR A 522 -4.10 15.61 -21.84
C THR A 522 -5.40 16.39 -21.78
N ARG A 523 -6.15 16.24 -20.70
CA ARG A 523 -7.26 17.10 -20.34
C ARG A 523 -6.96 17.81 -19.03
N LYS A 524 -6.98 19.15 -19.05
CA LYS A 524 -6.88 19.99 -17.84
C LYS A 524 -8.25 20.57 -17.52
N PHE A 525 -8.56 20.56 -16.23
CA PHE A 525 -9.80 21.10 -15.69
C PHE A 525 -9.62 22.57 -15.28
N GLU A 526 -10.61 23.15 -14.63
CA GLU A 526 -10.55 24.54 -14.19
C GLU A 526 -9.50 24.75 -13.07
N ASP A 527 -9.14 26.01 -12.79
CA ASP A 527 -8.25 26.35 -11.69
C ASP A 527 -8.86 25.94 -10.35
N TYR A 528 -8.01 25.46 -9.43
CA TYR A 528 -8.41 24.97 -8.09
C TYR A 528 -9.40 23.80 -8.10
N SER A 529 -9.41 23.01 -9.20
CA SER A 529 -10.17 21.77 -9.25
C SER A 529 -9.42 20.61 -8.61
N TYR A 530 -10.15 19.72 -7.94
CA TYR A 530 -9.60 18.48 -7.41
C TYR A 530 -10.57 17.29 -7.59
N SER A 531 -10.09 16.07 -7.34
CA SER A 531 -10.90 14.87 -7.42
C SER A 531 -10.51 13.86 -6.34
N PRO A 532 -11.47 13.20 -5.68
CA PRO A 532 -11.18 12.04 -4.84
C PRO A 532 -10.44 10.91 -5.58
N ALA A 533 -10.61 10.79 -6.90
CA ALA A 533 -9.93 9.78 -7.71
C ALA A 533 -8.40 9.88 -7.73
N THR A 534 -7.81 10.96 -7.20
CA THR A 534 -6.35 11.09 -7.04
C THR A 534 -5.81 10.35 -5.82
N TYR A 535 -6.67 10.07 -4.81
CA TYR A 535 -6.27 9.43 -3.56
C TYR A 535 -7.21 8.29 -3.13
N ASN A 536 -8.38 8.15 -3.74
CA ASN A 536 -9.31 7.05 -3.51
C ASN A 536 -9.75 6.47 -4.85
N HIS A 537 -9.17 5.38 -5.23
CA HIS A 537 -9.43 4.71 -6.51
C HIS A 537 -10.83 4.16 -6.64
N LYS A 538 -11.46 3.74 -5.54
CA LYS A 538 -12.85 3.28 -5.54
C LYS A 538 -13.80 4.39 -6.01
N ALA A 539 -13.37 5.67 -5.96
CA ALA A 539 -14.08 6.80 -6.54
C ALA A 539 -13.90 6.95 -8.07
N LEU A 540 -13.08 6.10 -8.69
CA LEU A 540 -12.86 6.07 -10.13
C LEU A 540 -13.61 4.90 -10.75
N MET A 541 -14.58 5.16 -11.63
CA MET A 541 -15.14 4.18 -12.54
C MET A 541 -14.26 4.14 -13.78
N ILE A 542 -13.65 3.01 -14.09
CA ILE A 542 -12.76 2.87 -15.23
C ILE A 542 -12.88 1.49 -15.86
N ASP A 543 -13.11 1.45 -17.18
CA ASP A 543 -13.23 0.22 -17.94
C ASP A 543 -12.74 0.45 -19.36
N TYR A 544 -11.72 -0.31 -19.75
CA TYR A 544 -11.10 -0.24 -21.06
C TYR A 544 -12.02 -0.75 -22.17
N ASP A 545 -12.72 -1.87 -21.96
CA ASP A 545 -13.54 -2.53 -22.98
C ASP A 545 -14.80 -1.71 -23.29
N LYS A 546 -15.39 -1.09 -22.27
CA LYS A 546 -16.53 -0.16 -22.41
C LYS A 546 -16.07 1.26 -22.80
N ASN A 547 -14.77 1.53 -22.77
CA ASN A 547 -14.16 2.84 -23.02
C ASN A 547 -14.80 3.94 -22.18
N ILE A 548 -14.82 3.71 -20.86
CA ILE A 548 -15.46 4.59 -19.88
C ILE A 548 -14.50 4.98 -18.78
N ILE A 549 -14.45 6.27 -18.43
CA ILE A 549 -13.65 6.84 -17.35
C ILE A 549 -14.55 7.82 -16.64
N GLY A 550 -14.93 7.54 -15.39
CA GLY A 550 -15.88 8.37 -14.64
C GLY A 550 -15.37 8.68 -13.24
N PHE A 551 -15.44 9.94 -12.82
CA PHE A 551 -15.01 10.39 -11.50
C PHE A 551 -15.63 11.73 -11.10
N VAL A 552 -15.56 12.04 -9.81
CA VAL A 552 -16.01 13.33 -9.27
C VAL A 552 -14.98 14.42 -9.56
N CYS A 553 -15.45 15.56 -10.06
CA CYS A 553 -14.69 16.79 -10.15
C CYS A 553 -15.28 17.82 -9.18
N VAL A 554 -14.46 18.34 -8.29
CA VAL A 554 -14.83 19.38 -7.34
C VAL A 554 -14.21 20.70 -7.80
N TYR A 555 -15.03 21.75 -7.93
CA TYR A 555 -14.64 23.09 -8.29
C TYR A 555 -15.04 24.06 -7.18
N ASP A 556 -14.57 25.28 -7.20
CA ASP A 556 -14.88 26.30 -6.18
C ASP A 556 -16.38 26.49 -5.91
N ASN A 557 -17.24 26.37 -6.95
CA ASN A 557 -18.67 26.65 -6.85
C ASN A 557 -19.57 25.53 -7.36
N SER A 558 -19.03 24.39 -7.76
CA SER A 558 -19.80 23.28 -8.28
C SER A 558 -19.09 21.96 -8.09
N ILE A 559 -19.86 20.90 -8.04
CA ILE A 559 -19.36 19.53 -7.97
C ILE A 559 -20.08 18.76 -9.06
N THR A 560 -19.30 18.09 -9.90
CA THR A 560 -19.84 17.29 -11.00
C THR A 560 -19.30 15.88 -10.93
N TYR A 561 -20.09 14.92 -11.42
CA TYR A 561 -19.58 13.63 -11.82
C TYR A 561 -19.37 13.66 -13.33
N GLU A 562 -18.14 13.48 -13.76
CA GLU A 562 -17.73 13.54 -15.17
C GLU A 562 -17.50 12.15 -15.72
N ILE A 563 -17.96 11.88 -16.95
CA ILE A 563 -17.69 10.63 -17.68
C ILE A 563 -17.03 10.97 -19.02
N PHE A 564 -15.94 10.30 -19.30
CA PHE A 564 -15.14 10.43 -20.52
C PHE A 564 -15.03 9.09 -21.25
N SER A 565 -14.76 9.18 -22.55
CA SER A 565 -14.17 8.10 -23.36
C SER A 565 -12.86 8.60 -23.97
N TYR A 566 -11.94 7.70 -24.26
CA TYR A 566 -10.71 8.00 -24.97
C TYR A 566 -10.83 7.59 -26.43
N MET A 567 -10.80 8.54 -27.36
CA MET A 567 -10.97 8.32 -28.81
C MET A 567 -10.10 9.29 -29.61
N ASP A 568 -9.43 8.80 -30.63
CA ASP A 568 -8.63 9.62 -31.57
C ASP A 568 -7.59 10.50 -30.84
N ASP A 569 -6.92 9.95 -29.83
CA ASP A 569 -5.95 10.64 -28.96
C ASP A 569 -6.54 11.85 -28.21
N GLU A 570 -7.82 11.78 -27.85
CA GLU A 570 -8.50 12.80 -27.05
C GLU A 570 -9.40 12.18 -25.98
N PHE A 571 -9.53 12.86 -24.84
CA PHE A 571 -10.55 12.56 -23.82
C PHE A 571 -11.84 13.30 -24.16
N VAL A 572 -12.81 12.57 -24.67
CA VAL A 572 -14.11 13.09 -25.09
C VAL A 572 -15.09 13.02 -23.93
N SER A 573 -15.62 14.17 -23.49
CA SER A 573 -16.67 14.20 -22.47
C SER A 573 -17.96 13.57 -22.99
N ARG A 574 -18.46 12.57 -22.26
CA ARG A 574 -19.69 11.84 -22.59
C ARG A 574 -20.87 12.31 -21.75
N MET A 575 -20.62 12.61 -20.48
CA MET A 575 -21.64 13.06 -19.54
C MET A 575 -21.01 13.94 -18.46
N SER A 576 -21.77 14.92 -18.02
CA SER A 576 -21.47 15.73 -16.82
C SER A 576 -22.76 15.87 -16.03
N VAL A 577 -22.74 15.45 -14.76
CA VAL A 577 -23.90 15.51 -13.86
C VAL A 577 -23.57 16.44 -12.72
N ASP A 578 -24.37 17.49 -12.56
CA ASP A 578 -24.28 18.36 -11.40
C ASP A 578 -24.78 17.61 -10.14
N ILE A 579 -23.89 17.47 -9.17
CA ILE A 579 -24.14 16.79 -7.90
C ILE A 579 -23.98 17.72 -6.71
N SER A 580 -23.95 19.05 -6.94
CA SER A 580 -23.74 20.08 -5.92
C SER A 580 -24.81 20.10 -4.83
N GLY A 581 -26.00 19.60 -5.08
CA GLY A 581 -27.12 19.45 -4.13
C GLY A 581 -27.60 20.75 -3.46
N GLU A 582 -28.90 20.84 -3.14
CA GLU A 582 -29.44 22.01 -2.40
C GLU A 582 -29.09 22.01 -0.89
N ASN A 583 -28.52 20.92 -0.40
CA ASN A 583 -28.17 20.76 1.01
C ASN A 583 -26.66 20.59 1.12
N ASN A 584 -26.00 21.40 1.96
CA ASN A 584 -24.59 21.36 2.35
C ASN A 584 -24.20 20.00 3.01
N TYR A 585 -24.36 18.89 2.30
CA TYR A 585 -24.00 17.54 2.78
C TYR A 585 -22.52 17.29 2.75
N PHE A 586 -21.82 18.02 1.91
CA PHE A 586 -20.39 17.88 1.68
C PHE A 586 -19.70 19.08 2.31
N THR A 587 -19.65 19.11 3.63
CA THR A 587 -18.77 20.04 4.33
C THR A 587 -17.46 19.33 4.59
N ASP A 588 -16.36 20.04 4.35
CA ASP A 588 -15.01 19.62 4.67
C ASP A 588 -14.96 18.86 6.01
N GLY A 589 -14.71 17.57 5.96
CA GLY A 589 -14.07 16.68 6.91
C GLY A 589 -14.46 16.63 8.38
N LEU A 590 -15.33 17.46 8.90
CA LEU A 590 -15.56 17.53 10.35
C LEU A 590 -17.02 17.38 10.81
N ASN A 591 -17.95 17.08 9.92
CA ASN A 591 -19.34 16.82 10.33
C ASN A 591 -19.60 15.31 10.41
N TYR A 592 -19.59 14.78 11.61
CA TYR A 592 -20.09 13.47 11.96
C TYR A 592 -21.49 13.24 11.36
N GLY A 593 -21.58 12.39 10.30
CA GLY A 593 -22.85 11.99 9.66
C GLY A 593 -23.15 12.60 8.29
N GLY A 594 -22.25 13.37 7.66
CA GLY A 594 -22.34 13.80 6.26
C GLY A 594 -21.64 12.80 5.33
N GLY A 595 -22.11 12.60 4.08
CA GLY A 595 -21.38 11.85 3.06
C GLY A 595 -20.14 12.63 2.60
N SER A 596 -19.09 11.91 2.18
CA SER A 596 -17.91 12.49 1.56
C SER A 596 -18.02 12.42 0.04
N TYR A 597 -17.35 13.33 -0.68
CA TYR A 597 -17.19 13.22 -2.14
C TYR A 597 -16.50 11.91 -2.54
N SER A 598 -15.65 11.39 -1.66
CA SER A 598 -14.98 10.12 -1.84
C SER A 598 -15.92 8.90 -1.73
N ASP A 599 -17.16 9.07 -1.23
CA ASP A 599 -18.18 8.01 -1.15
C ASP A 599 -19.03 7.90 -2.44
N ILE A 600 -18.90 8.85 -3.37
CA ILE A 600 -19.64 8.82 -4.63
C ILE A 600 -19.02 7.78 -5.56
N ARG A 601 -19.89 6.93 -6.14
CA ARG A 601 -19.47 5.86 -7.05
C ARG A 601 -20.20 5.92 -8.37
N GLY A 602 -19.45 5.75 -9.46
CA GLY A 602 -20.02 5.36 -10.74
C GLY A 602 -19.88 3.86 -10.92
N MET A 603 -20.87 3.24 -11.50
CA MET A 603 -20.87 1.83 -11.90
C MET A 603 -21.84 1.61 -13.05
N TYR A 604 -21.82 0.43 -13.65
CA TYR A 604 -22.85 0.03 -14.59
C TYR A 604 -23.36 -1.38 -14.31
N VAL A 605 -24.60 -1.63 -14.66
CA VAL A 605 -25.23 -2.96 -14.71
C VAL A 605 -25.99 -3.02 -16.02
N GLY A 606 -25.66 -3.98 -16.88
CA GLY A 606 -26.18 -4.08 -18.24
C GLY A 606 -25.95 -2.79 -19.02
N ASP A 607 -27.01 -2.28 -19.62
CA ASP A 607 -26.98 -1.06 -20.46
C ASP A 607 -27.16 0.24 -19.66
N THR A 608 -26.99 0.21 -18.34
CA THR A 608 -27.28 1.37 -17.49
C THR A 608 -26.11 1.72 -16.61
N VAL A 609 -25.64 2.97 -16.72
CA VAL A 609 -24.72 3.59 -15.79
C VAL A 609 -25.50 4.15 -14.61
N TYR A 610 -24.98 3.91 -13.42
CA TYR A 610 -25.48 4.41 -12.15
C TYR A 610 -24.43 5.31 -11.51
N ILE A 611 -24.78 6.56 -11.24
CA ILE A 611 -23.99 7.48 -10.43
C ILE A 611 -24.65 7.52 -9.05
N VAL A 612 -24.03 6.88 -8.08
CA VAL A 612 -24.55 6.72 -6.73
C VAL A 612 -24.00 7.81 -5.83
N ILE A 613 -24.89 8.59 -5.25
CA ILE A 613 -24.62 9.64 -4.27
C ILE A 613 -25.25 9.18 -2.95
N PRO A 614 -24.51 8.48 -2.07
CA PRO A 614 -25.07 7.87 -0.86
C PRO A 614 -25.80 8.90 0.02
N GLY A 615 -27.03 8.56 0.45
CA GLY A 615 -27.86 9.42 1.28
C GLY A 615 -28.55 10.58 0.56
N ASP A 616 -28.37 10.72 -0.75
CA ASP A 616 -29.05 11.71 -1.60
C ASP A 616 -29.84 11.03 -2.73
N LYS A 617 -29.18 10.57 -3.76
CA LYS A 617 -29.84 10.00 -4.94
C LYS A 617 -28.93 9.07 -5.75
N VAL A 618 -29.54 8.35 -6.68
CA VAL A 618 -28.86 7.63 -7.76
C VAL A 618 -29.34 8.21 -9.09
N VAL A 619 -28.40 8.66 -9.92
CA VAL A 619 -28.68 9.11 -11.30
C VAL A 619 -28.39 7.95 -12.24
N MET A 620 -29.31 7.69 -13.16
CA MET A 620 -29.22 6.61 -14.14
C MET A 620 -29.07 7.18 -15.54
N ALA A 621 -28.19 6.58 -16.32
CA ALA A 621 -28.01 6.95 -17.73
C ALA A 621 -27.84 5.69 -18.60
N ASP A 622 -28.16 5.82 -19.85
CA ASP A 622 -27.88 4.79 -20.85
C ASP A 622 -26.38 4.77 -21.16
N ILE A 623 -25.73 3.61 -21.13
CA ILE A 623 -24.28 3.49 -21.24
C ILE A 623 -23.73 3.92 -22.61
N ASP A 624 -24.50 3.71 -23.69
CA ASP A 624 -24.08 4.03 -25.04
C ASP A 624 -24.29 5.51 -25.40
N SER A 625 -25.47 6.03 -25.08
CA SER A 625 -25.84 7.41 -25.42
C SER A 625 -25.51 8.42 -24.33
N MET A 626 -25.26 7.97 -23.09
CA MET A 626 -25.10 8.79 -21.87
C MET A 626 -26.28 9.73 -21.62
N GLN A 627 -27.46 9.37 -22.12
CA GLN A 627 -28.70 10.11 -21.81
C GLN A 627 -29.28 9.65 -20.49
N THR A 628 -29.66 10.60 -19.65
CA THR A 628 -30.30 10.31 -18.36
C THR A 628 -31.61 9.55 -18.57
N LYS A 629 -31.73 8.37 -17.94
CA LYS A 629 -32.95 7.54 -17.88
C LYS A 629 -33.87 7.93 -16.73
N GLY A 630 -33.30 8.49 -15.65
CA GLY A 630 -34.06 8.89 -14.46
C GLY A 630 -33.19 9.06 -13.22
N GLU A 631 -33.85 9.33 -12.08
CA GLU A 631 -33.22 9.44 -10.78
C GLU A 631 -34.03 8.69 -9.72
N ILE A 632 -33.35 8.16 -8.70
CA ILE A 632 -33.95 7.55 -7.51
C ILE A 632 -33.52 8.35 -6.30
N SER A 633 -34.45 8.86 -5.48
CA SER A 633 -34.11 9.48 -4.20
C SER A 633 -33.77 8.43 -3.15
N LEU A 634 -32.66 8.68 -2.40
CA LEU A 634 -32.22 7.90 -1.23
C LEU A 634 -32.48 8.64 0.09
N SER A 635 -33.10 9.83 0.03
CA SER A 635 -33.39 10.70 1.19
C SER A 635 -34.59 10.21 1.99
#